data_020c3a4b0c64cc6e970d8cc7f1e07494
#
_entry.id   020c3a4b0c64cc6e970d8cc7f1e07494
#
_cell.length_a   1.000
_cell.length_b   1.000
_cell.length_c   1.000
_cell.angle_alpha   90.00
_cell.angle_beta   90.00
_cell.angle_gamma   90.00
#
_symmetry.space_group_name_H-M   'P 1'
#
loop_
_entity.id
_entity.type
_entity.pdbx_description
1 polymer ?
#
loop_
_entity_poly.entity_id
_entity_poly.type
_entity_poly.pdbx_seq_one_letter_code
_entity_poly.pdbx_strand_id
1 'polypeptide(L)'
;MNTLFNGKLAAMVLALSMVNISAAYAQDENANAKEEGNRNVMLNAASANGPREIQIGLPSADVNVLENGLPVTYATNPHSVNTIWRGDASLSHQGLLKIAETAITTGNIGYAVNSFTQKGQKGFNGTLNYKSNHFGLQEFSLNMNGDLGKDWFYSVNMYQDFDPGTFKIKSTPYQDRTQIYKALLTKKYNNERGEFTAMYKYANSHNVYNYATQSAPFIYVGDGSVKEYGKFKLGTTSYLPIDNEMTYRDMRTGKLAQTTLYDACLNKASEVTLMNSYRFDNGLNWKATLKYDHSRGAMVYQTPMAIVDLNSADNHGLYNYMYRDIDGQTKAYNGQYVQTRMSCLNAGTIDEALFTTELNKKFKTSTLRLGLNEWFYHIDYCSNTTMYDQSVPADGSYAVRVWDANLRSGYFYDFNKNASEYYKGSENKLALYFTHDWDVTKKLNLYYGARVEWQRLKGENAAVKNAQGNFVGRFAYYHLGAMAADGTKIAPVDLAYNWLNYDFSVAATYKLTDNFGFTGDFTYIVQHPKFEAFAPATLPNTDKISVPLGRAGIYYNNSWLSLTSLFSYISKTNNNSTLNLQHGSEIKAAPLAYDIQTWGWTTDAVAHPFKGFDFHFLFTYQKPTYKKFETSVTFNDGYVGKINATGNIVAEIPEILIELDPSYMVTKDIKLWTSFRYFSKTYANINEAYYFNGHWETFGGVNWQASKRLSLGCTVVNFLNQTGAKGSIAGAELITKDEAKNIKNQIMTGSYLRPFTVEFTASLKF
;
A
#
# COMPACT_ATOMS: atom_id res chain seq x y z
N MET A 1 -36.55 -28.48 -3.88
CA MET A 1 -35.47 -27.90 -4.72
C MET A 1 -34.93 -26.55 -4.21
N ASN A 2 -35.64 -25.88 -3.29
CA ASN A 2 -35.25 -24.56 -2.74
C ASN A 2 -34.36 -24.60 -1.46
N THR A 3 -34.14 -25.74 -0.86
CA THR A 3 -33.35 -25.87 0.40
C THR A 3 -31.87 -26.17 0.17
N LEU A 4 -31.48 -26.58 -1.03
CA LEU A 4 -30.08 -26.83 -1.38
C LEU A 4 -29.33 -25.55 -1.84
N PHE A 5 -30.05 -24.51 -2.26
CA PHE A 5 -29.48 -23.27 -2.75
C PHE A 5 -28.96 -22.34 -1.61
N ASN A 6 -29.66 -22.35 -0.45
CA ASN A 6 -29.33 -21.46 0.66
C ASN A 6 -28.12 -21.95 1.50
N GLY A 7 -27.89 -23.26 1.56
CA GLY A 7 -26.74 -23.82 2.31
C GLY A 7 -25.38 -23.56 1.66
N LYS A 8 -25.36 -23.42 0.33
CA LYS A 8 -24.10 -23.18 -0.41
C LYS A 8 -23.66 -21.71 -0.34
N LEU A 9 -24.62 -20.78 -0.24
CA LEU A 9 -24.32 -19.35 -0.11
C LEU A 9 -23.69 -19.03 1.26
N ALA A 10 -24.23 -19.60 2.32
CA ALA A 10 -23.70 -19.44 3.68
C ALA A 10 -22.31 -20.08 3.87
N ALA A 11 -22.05 -21.24 3.24
CA ALA A 11 -20.72 -21.86 3.23
C ALA A 11 -19.67 -21.04 2.49
N MET A 12 -20.08 -20.17 1.55
CA MET A 12 -19.17 -19.36 0.73
C MET A 12 -18.80 -18.04 1.42
N VAL A 13 -19.63 -17.52 2.30
CA VAL A 13 -19.33 -16.32 3.11
C VAL A 13 -18.46 -16.68 4.31
N LEU A 14 -18.62 -17.84 4.92
CA LEU A 14 -17.69 -18.43 5.86
C LEU A 14 -16.29 -18.63 5.25
N ALA A 15 -16.21 -18.78 3.92
CA ALA A 15 -14.94 -18.86 3.20
C ALA A 15 -14.14 -17.53 3.18
N LEU A 16 -14.75 -16.39 3.50
CA LEU A 16 -14.04 -15.11 3.65
C LEU A 16 -13.42 -14.93 5.04
N SER A 17 -13.96 -15.58 6.06
CA SER A 17 -13.44 -15.51 7.43
C SER A 17 -12.76 -16.81 7.91
N MET A 18 -13.06 -17.96 7.30
CA MET A 18 -12.52 -19.27 7.72
C MET A 18 -12.23 -20.21 6.56
N VAL A 19 -11.08 -20.77 6.59
CA VAL A 19 -10.55 -21.99 5.97
C VAL A 19 -11.48 -22.70 4.99
N ASN A 20 -11.40 -22.36 3.69
CA ASN A 20 -11.64 -23.27 2.58
C ASN A 20 -10.80 -22.88 1.37
N ILE A 21 -9.64 -23.49 1.25
CA ILE A 21 -8.65 -23.27 0.21
C ILE A 21 -9.09 -23.86 -1.14
N SER A 22 -10.13 -24.67 -1.15
CA SER A 22 -10.68 -25.30 -2.36
C SER A 22 -11.49 -24.36 -3.26
N ALA A 23 -11.76 -23.12 -2.86
CA ALA A 23 -12.59 -22.18 -3.64
C ALA A 23 -11.90 -21.53 -4.85
N ALA A 24 -10.60 -21.72 -5.04
CA ALA A 24 -9.88 -21.20 -6.23
C ALA A 24 -10.24 -21.93 -7.55
N TYR A 25 -11.05 -23.01 -7.49
CA TYR A 25 -11.33 -23.86 -8.63
C TYR A 25 -12.82 -24.15 -8.89
N ALA A 26 -13.75 -23.60 -8.11
CA ALA A 26 -15.16 -23.68 -8.42
C ALA A 26 -15.51 -22.57 -9.43
N GLN A 27 -15.42 -22.87 -10.70
CA GLN A 27 -16.15 -22.15 -11.74
C GLN A 27 -17.64 -22.31 -11.48
N ASP A 28 -18.35 -21.16 -11.55
CA ASP A 28 -19.79 -21.02 -11.53
C ASP A 28 -20.56 -21.51 -10.29
N GLU A 29 -20.61 -20.64 -9.27
CA GLU A 29 -21.85 -20.39 -8.52
C GLU A 29 -21.65 -19.18 -7.57
N ASN A 30 -22.44 -18.14 -7.77
CA ASN A 30 -22.54 -16.88 -7.02
C ASN A 30 -21.62 -15.73 -7.44
N ALA A 31 -21.81 -15.23 -8.65
CA ALA A 31 -21.21 -13.97 -9.12
C ALA A 31 -21.43 -12.81 -8.15
N ASN A 32 -22.59 -12.71 -7.51
CA ASN A 32 -22.95 -11.59 -6.63
C ASN A 32 -22.17 -11.56 -5.31
N ALA A 33 -21.95 -12.70 -4.63
CA ALA A 33 -21.20 -12.72 -3.38
C ALA A 33 -19.70 -12.52 -3.59
N LYS A 34 -19.13 -13.00 -4.71
CA LYS A 34 -17.76 -12.69 -5.14
C LYS A 34 -17.60 -11.21 -5.48
N GLU A 35 -18.60 -10.62 -6.15
CA GLU A 35 -18.59 -9.22 -6.54
C GLU A 35 -18.64 -8.30 -5.32
N GLU A 36 -19.37 -8.63 -4.27
CA GLU A 36 -19.45 -7.85 -3.03
C GLU A 36 -18.14 -7.89 -2.22
N GLY A 37 -17.55 -9.07 -2.04
CA GLY A 37 -16.28 -9.21 -1.36
C GLY A 37 -15.15 -8.47 -2.10
N ASN A 38 -15.09 -8.59 -3.43
CA ASN A 38 -14.14 -7.89 -4.26
C ASN A 38 -14.36 -6.37 -4.23
N ARG A 39 -15.62 -5.92 -4.24
CA ARG A 39 -15.97 -4.51 -4.11
C ARG A 39 -15.47 -3.93 -2.80
N ASN A 40 -15.71 -4.59 -1.67
CA ASN A 40 -15.30 -4.09 -0.36
C ASN A 40 -13.79 -3.91 -0.24
N VAL A 41 -13.00 -4.85 -0.79
CA VAL A 41 -11.53 -4.74 -0.81
C VAL A 41 -11.06 -3.58 -1.70
N MET A 42 -11.76 -3.26 -2.78
CA MET A 42 -11.41 -2.19 -3.73
C MET A 42 -12.02 -0.84 -3.37
N LEU A 43 -12.94 -0.75 -2.39
CA LEU A 43 -13.47 0.52 -1.87
C LEU A 43 -12.43 1.19 -0.97
N ASN A 44 -11.60 2.02 -1.56
CA ASN A 44 -10.53 2.73 -0.86
C ASN A 44 -10.90 4.22 -0.72
N ALA A 45 -10.92 4.73 0.51
CA ALA A 45 -11.20 6.13 0.78
C ALA A 45 -10.03 7.05 0.42
N ALA A 46 -8.79 6.54 0.46
CA ALA A 46 -7.61 7.33 0.14
C ALA A 46 -7.37 7.45 -1.35
N SER A 47 -7.67 6.41 -2.13
CA SER A 47 -7.40 6.33 -3.56
C SER A 47 -8.51 5.62 -4.31
N ALA A 48 -8.83 6.08 -5.52
CA ALA A 48 -9.76 5.40 -6.43
C ALA A 48 -9.15 4.14 -7.08
N ASN A 49 -7.86 3.86 -6.92
CA ASN A 49 -7.08 3.06 -7.84
C ASN A 49 -6.27 1.93 -7.22
N GLY A 50 -6.70 1.34 -6.13
CA GLY A 50 -6.03 0.20 -5.51
C GLY A 50 -6.83 -0.41 -4.38
N PRO A 51 -6.45 -1.60 -3.89
CA PRO A 51 -7.09 -2.19 -2.73
C PRO A 51 -6.90 -1.29 -1.50
N ARG A 52 -7.87 -1.32 -0.59
CA ARG A 52 -7.74 -0.66 0.70
C ARG A 52 -6.73 -1.38 1.58
N GLU A 53 -6.17 -0.67 2.54
CA GLU A 53 -5.44 -1.28 3.64
C GLU A 53 -6.40 -2.15 4.48
N ILE A 54 -5.96 -3.35 4.85
CA ILE A 54 -6.68 -4.22 5.77
C ILE A 54 -5.84 -4.37 7.03
N GLN A 55 -6.29 -3.75 8.10
CA GLN A 55 -5.58 -3.74 9.37
C GLN A 55 -5.48 -5.14 9.97
N ILE A 56 -4.27 -5.55 10.35
CA ILE A 56 -3.98 -6.80 11.05
C ILE A 56 -3.31 -6.57 12.42
N GLY A 57 -3.35 -5.33 12.90
CA GLY A 57 -2.71 -4.95 14.16
C GLY A 57 -1.20 -4.73 14.08
N LEU A 58 -0.66 -4.59 12.87
CA LEU A 58 0.73 -4.22 12.60
C LEU A 58 0.76 -2.98 11.70
N PRO A 59 1.77 -2.10 11.81
CA PRO A 59 1.98 -1.02 10.86
C PRO A 59 2.32 -1.57 9.48
N SER A 60 2.01 -0.78 8.45
CA SER A 60 2.28 -1.11 7.04
C SER A 60 1.61 -2.42 6.60
N ALA A 61 0.33 -2.56 6.90
CA ALA A 61 -0.48 -3.69 6.46
C ALA A 61 -1.02 -3.51 5.02
N ASP A 62 -0.16 -3.07 4.10
CA ASP A 62 -0.52 -3.01 2.68
C ASP A 62 -0.92 -4.39 2.18
N VAL A 63 -2.02 -4.43 1.43
CA VAL A 63 -2.47 -5.66 0.79
C VAL A 63 -1.58 -5.96 -0.40
N ASN A 64 -0.89 -7.09 -0.37
CA ASN A 64 -0.09 -7.53 -1.50
C ASN A 64 -0.98 -7.78 -2.73
N VAL A 65 -0.54 -7.38 -3.90
CA VAL A 65 -1.25 -7.64 -5.15
C VAL A 65 -0.46 -8.61 -6.00
N LEU A 66 -1.12 -9.71 -6.36
CA LEU A 66 -0.60 -10.72 -7.27
C LEU A 66 -1.36 -10.63 -8.59
N GLU A 67 -0.67 -10.81 -9.69
CA GLU A 67 -1.26 -11.01 -11.01
C GLU A 67 -0.84 -12.37 -11.55
N ASN A 68 -1.82 -13.23 -11.84
CA ASN A 68 -1.61 -14.60 -12.31
C ASN A 68 -0.71 -15.44 -11.36
N GLY A 69 -0.81 -15.18 -10.03
CA GLY A 69 -0.08 -15.90 -9.00
C GLY A 69 1.31 -15.37 -8.67
N LEU A 70 1.78 -14.31 -9.33
CA LEU A 70 3.07 -13.66 -9.06
C LEU A 70 2.88 -12.24 -8.55
N PRO A 71 3.74 -11.72 -7.66
CA PRO A 71 3.73 -10.33 -7.26
C PRO A 71 3.72 -9.38 -8.47
N VAL A 72 2.85 -8.38 -8.43
CA VAL A 72 2.84 -7.32 -9.44
C VAL A 72 4.17 -6.57 -9.44
N THR A 73 4.66 -6.22 -8.24
CA THR A 73 6.02 -5.71 -8.00
C THR A 73 6.65 -6.53 -6.89
N TYR A 74 7.83 -7.07 -7.09
CA TYR A 74 8.59 -7.75 -6.04
C TYR A 74 9.57 -6.78 -5.37
N ALA A 75 10.35 -6.04 -6.17
CA ALA A 75 11.06 -4.85 -5.69
C ALA A 75 10.07 -3.68 -5.64
N THR A 76 9.62 -3.31 -4.44
CA THR A 76 8.53 -2.33 -4.26
C THR A 76 8.98 -0.88 -4.30
N ASN A 77 10.27 -0.61 -4.11
CA ASN A 77 10.81 0.75 -4.11
C ASN A 77 11.65 0.98 -5.37
N PRO A 78 11.41 2.03 -6.16
CA PRO A 78 10.47 3.14 -5.98
C PRO A 78 9.09 2.94 -6.63
N HIS A 79 8.76 1.74 -7.11
CA HIS A 79 7.45 1.47 -7.68
C HIS A 79 6.35 1.45 -6.62
N SER A 80 5.14 1.86 -7.04
CA SER A 80 3.91 1.47 -6.35
C SER A 80 3.08 0.56 -7.26
N VAL A 81 2.31 -0.35 -6.68
CA VAL A 81 1.42 -1.27 -7.41
C VAL A 81 0.53 -0.53 -8.40
N ASN A 82 0.00 0.64 -7.99
CA ASN A 82 -0.91 1.45 -8.81
C ASN A 82 -0.28 2.00 -10.08
N THR A 83 1.03 2.01 -10.23
CA THR A 83 1.68 2.50 -11.45
C THR A 83 1.73 1.47 -12.58
N ILE A 84 1.54 0.17 -12.26
CA ILE A 84 1.66 -0.93 -13.21
C ILE A 84 0.52 -1.95 -13.14
N TRP A 85 -0.44 -1.77 -12.24
CA TRP A 85 -1.61 -2.64 -12.09
C TRP A 85 -2.85 -1.82 -11.70
N ARG A 86 -4.00 -2.21 -12.24
CA ARG A 86 -5.33 -1.68 -11.92
C ARG A 86 -6.36 -2.81 -11.91
N GLY A 87 -7.43 -2.63 -11.13
CA GLY A 87 -8.61 -3.48 -11.17
C GLY A 87 -9.53 -3.08 -12.34
N ASP A 88 -9.20 -3.49 -13.56
CA ASP A 88 -9.80 -3.02 -14.81
C ASP A 88 -10.44 -4.15 -15.65
N ALA A 89 -10.92 -3.82 -16.84
CA ALA A 89 -11.52 -4.78 -17.79
C ALA A 89 -10.57 -5.88 -18.26
N SER A 90 -9.26 -5.77 -18.00
CA SER A 90 -8.29 -6.80 -18.34
C SER A 90 -8.33 -8.01 -17.41
N LEU A 91 -9.06 -7.93 -16.30
CA LEU A 91 -9.13 -9.00 -15.31
C LEU A 91 -10.40 -9.83 -15.50
N SER A 92 -10.25 -11.15 -15.52
CA SER A 92 -11.37 -12.08 -15.51
C SER A 92 -12.02 -12.18 -14.13
N HIS A 93 -11.19 -12.19 -13.09
CA HIS A 93 -11.60 -12.20 -11.69
C HIS A 93 -10.42 -11.84 -10.79
N GLN A 94 -10.74 -11.52 -9.55
CA GLN A 94 -9.78 -11.33 -8.46
C GLN A 94 -10.32 -11.96 -7.19
N GLY A 95 -9.43 -12.37 -6.29
CA GLY A 95 -9.78 -13.02 -5.04
C GLY A 95 -8.84 -12.64 -3.92
N LEU A 96 -9.35 -12.57 -2.70
CA LEU A 96 -8.56 -12.30 -1.50
C LEU A 96 -7.94 -13.60 -0.99
N LEU A 97 -6.61 -13.64 -0.89
CA LEU A 97 -5.87 -14.69 -0.19
C LEU A 97 -5.82 -14.39 1.31
N LYS A 98 -6.01 -15.41 2.12
CA LYS A 98 -5.94 -15.32 3.59
C LYS A 98 -4.49 -15.22 4.06
N ILE A 99 -4.31 -14.71 5.27
CA ILE A 99 -2.98 -14.54 5.88
C ILE A 99 -2.18 -15.85 5.86
N ALA A 100 -2.79 -16.96 6.27
CA ALA A 100 -2.12 -18.27 6.28
C ALA A 100 -1.70 -18.75 4.88
N GLU A 101 -2.55 -18.55 3.87
CA GLU A 101 -2.22 -18.89 2.48
C GLU A 101 -1.17 -17.95 1.90
N THR A 102 -1.29 -16.64 2.13
CA THR A 102 -0.30 -15.65 1.72
C THR A 102 1.07 -15.97 2.32
N ALA A 103 1.13 -16.28 3.63
CA ALA A 103 2.36 -16.66 4.30
C ALA A 103 3.04 -17.86 3.60
N ILE A 104 2.31 -18.96 3.43
CA ILE A 104 2.89 -20.20 2.88
C ILE A 104 3.24 -20.05 1.38
N THR A 105 2.40 -19.39 0.57
CA THR A 105 2.63 -19.32 -0.88
C THR A 105 3.57 -18.20 -1.30
N THR A 106 3.66 -17.10 -0.52
CA THR A 106 4.48 -15.93 -0.88
C THR A 106 5.57 -15.58 0.13
N GLY A 107 5.52 -16.12 1.34
CA GLY A 107 6.41 -15.75 2.44
C GLY A 107 6.13 -14.36 3.03
N ASN A 108 4.96 -13.74 2.77
CA ASN A 108 4.60 -12.43 3.29
C ASN A 108 3.53 -12.52 4.37
N ILE A 109 3.58 -11.57 5.32
CA ILE A 109 2.52 -11.43 6.32
C ILE A 109 1.42 -10.52 5.78
N GLY A 110 0.15 -10.86 6.02
CA GLY A 110 -1.01 -10.07 5.64
C GLY A 110 -1.88 -10.74 4.59
N TYR A 111 -2.87 -10.00 4.13
CA TYR A 111 -3.74 -10.41 3.03
C TYR A 111 -3.08 -10.15 1.68
N ALA A 112 -3.51 -10.86 0.65
CA ALA A 112 -3.12 -10.57 -0.72
C ALA A 112 -4.35 -10.61 -1.64
N VAL A 113 -4.40 -9.73 -2.63
CA VAL A 113 -5.34 -9.82 -3.73
C VAL A 113 -4.67 -10.55 -4.88
N ASN A 114 -5.16 -11.72 -5.26
CA ASN A 114 -4.71 -12.41 -6.45
C ASN A 114 -5.67 -12.14 -7.61
N SER A 115 -5.16 -11.55 -8.68
CA SER A 115 -5.92 -11.18 -9.87
C SER A 115 -5.52 -12.07 -11.05
N PHE A 116 -6.48 -12.34 -11.95
CA PHE A 116 -6.26 -13.19 -13.10
C PHE A 116 -6.63 -12.45 -14.38
N THR A 117 -5.71 -12.39 -15.32
CA THR A 117 -5.92 -11.70 -16.59
C THR A 117 -6.93 -12.44 -17.47
N GLN A 118 -7.82 -11.69 -18.13
CA GLN A 118 -8.80 -12.23 -19.07
C GLN A 118 -8.11 -12.82 -20.29
N LYS A 119 -8.22 -14.12 -20.45
CA LYS A 119 -7.78 -14.85 -21.64
C LYS A 119 -8.87 -14.83 -22.72
N GLY A 120 -8.50 -15.17 -23.95
CA GLY A 120 -9.44 -15.26 -25.06
C GLY A 120 -10.48 -16.36 -24.86
N GLN A 121 -11.67 -16.14 -25.40
CA GLN A 121 -12.82 -17.07 -25.40
C GLN A 121 -13.32 -17.32 -26.83
N LYS A 122 -14.20 -18.29 -27.01
CA LYS A 122 -14.84 -18.55 -28.32
C LYS A 122 -15.70 -17.37 -28.76
N GLY A 123 -15.66 -17.05 -30.04
CA GLY A 123 -16.33 -15.89 -30.63
C GLY A 123 -15.59 -14.59 -30.32
N PHE A 124 -16.17 -13.47 -30.70
CA PHE A 124 -15.67 -12.14 -30.37
C PHE A 124 -16.40 -11.62 -29.15
N ASN A 125 -15.64 -11.21 -28.13
CA ASN A 125 -16.17 -10.70 -26.87
C ASN A 125 -15.42 -9.44 -26.49
N GLY A 126 -16.08 -8.52 -25.82
CA GLY A 126 -15.43 -7.33 -25.30
C GLY A 126 -16.13 -6.74 -24.10
N THR A 127 -15.36 -5.96 -23.34
CA THR A 127 -15.85 -5.14 -22.23
C THR A 127 -15.21 -3.78 -22.31
N LEU A 128 -16.04 -2.74 -22.33
CA LEU A 128 -15.60 -1.35 -22.22
C LEU A 128 -16.13 -0.78 -20.93
N ASN A 129 -15.23 -0.32 -20.05
CA ASN A 129 -15.60 0.40 -18.84
C ASN A 129 -15.19 1.86 -18.95
N TYR A 130 -16.02 2.71 -18.39
CA TYR A 130 -15.79 4.12 -18.21
C TYR A 130 -16.11 4.53 -16.78
N LYS A 131 -15.26 5.35 -16.18
CA LYS A 131 -15.48 5.93 -14.86
C LYS A 131 -15.12 7.43 -14.91
N SER A 132 -15.93 8.23 -14.23
CA SER A 132 -15.66 9.67 -14.05
C SER A 132 -16.10 10.12 -12.67
N ASN A 133 -15.61 11.27 -12.23
CA ASN A 133 -16.09 11.94 -11.02
C ASN A 133 -16.27 13.44 -11.24
N HIS A 134 -16.90 14.12 -10.30
CA HIS A 134 -17.17 15.56 -10.42
C HIS A 134 -15.92 16.44 -10.28
N PHE A 135 -14.76 15.90 -9.93
CA PHE A 135 -13.48 16.61 -9.95
C PHE A 135 -12.76 16.56 -11.31
N GLY A 136 -13.25 15.74 -12.23
CA GLY A 136 -12.71 15.65 -13.59
C GLY A 136 -11.92 14.39 -13.92
N LEU A 137 -11.95 13.37 -13.06
CA LEU A 137 -11.43 12.03 -13.37
C LEU A 137 -12.05 11.51 -14.67
N GLN A 138 -11.23 10.95 -15.54
CA GLN A 138 -11.61 10.22 -16.74
C GLN A 138 -10.81 8.91 -16.78
N GLU A 139 -11.47 7.80 -16.60
CA GLU A 139 -10.86 6.47 -16.61
C GLU A 139 -11.54 5.61 -17.67
N PHE A 140 -10.76 4.94 -18.50
CA PHE A 140 -11.23 4.05 -19.55
C PHE A 140 -10.51 2.71 -19.45
N SER A 141 -11.24 1.62 -19.55
CA SER A 141 -10.62 0.31 -19.76
C SER A 141 -11.37 -0.49 -20.81
N LEU A 142 -10.62 -1.16 -21.67
CA LEU A 142 -11.12 -1.96 -22.77
C LEU A 142 -10.46 -3.34 -22.74
N ASN A 143 -11.27 -4.36 -22.81
CA ASN A 143 -10.86 -5.71 -23.15
C ASN A 143 -11.53 -6.14 -24.46
N MET A 144 -10.78 -6.68 -25.38
CA MET A 144 -11.28 -7.36 -26.58
C MET A 144 -10.59 -8.73 -26.66
N ASN A 145 -11.38 -9.78 -26.79
CA ASN A 145 -10.85 -11.12 -26.84
C ASN A 145 -11.66 -12.03 -27.78
N GLY A 146 -11.03 -13.10 -28.27
CA GLY A 146 -11.66 -13.98 -29.20
C GLY A 146 -10.83 -15.22 -29.53
N ASP A 147 -11.34 -16.04 -30.45
CA ASP A 147 -10.59 -17.17 -30.97
C ASP A 147 -10.00 -16.87 -32.36
N LEU A 148 -8.86 -17.50 -32.65
CA LEU A 148 -8.16 -17.47 -33.93
C LEU A 148 -8.29 -18.80 -34.70
N GLY A 149 -9.13 -19.71 -34.19
CA GLY A 149 -9.25 -21.08 -34.71
C GLY A 149 -8.12 -22.02 -34.24
N LYS A 150 -8.30 -23.32 -34.42
CA LYS A 150 -7.32 -24.36 -34.03
C LYS A 150 -6.86 -24.25 -32.57
N ASP A 151 -7.79 -23.91 -31.64
CA ASP A 151 -7.56 -23.74 -30.19
C ASP A 151 -6.58 -22.62 -29.82
N TRP A 152 -6.40 -21.65 -30.70
CA TRP A 152 -5.71 -20.42 -30.42
C TRP A 152 -6.70 -19.32 -30.05
N PHE A 153 -6.34 -18.53 -29.02
CA PHE A 153 -7.17 -17.44 -28.50
C PHE A 153 -6.30 -16.22 -28.27
N TYR A 154 -6.90 -15.04 -28.41
CA TYR A 154 -6.23 -13.76 -28.13
C TYR A 154 -7.01 -12.92 -27.14
N SER A 155 -6.31 -12.04 -26.43
CA SER A 155 -6.90 -10.95 -25.64
C SER A 155 -6.03 -9.71 -25.75
N VAL A 156 -6.64 -8.57 -26.01
CA VAL A 156 -5.98 -7.27 -26.07
C VAL A 156 -6.68 -6.33 -25.11
N ASN A 157 -5.91 -5.62 -24.28
CA ASN A 157 -6.41 -4.81 -23.20
C ASN A 157 -5.75 -3.44 -23.20
N MET A 158 -6.52 -2.42 -22.84
CA MET A 158 -6.08 -1.04 -22.65
C MET A 158 -6.71 -0.48 -21.39
N TYR A 159 -5.91 0.17 -20.58
CA TYR A 159 -6.34 1.00 -19.46
C TYR A 159 -5.74 2.39 -19.60
N GLN A 160 -6.55 3.44 -19.34
CA GLN A 160 -6.16 4.85 -19.39
C GLN A 160 -6.79 5.57 -18.20
N ASP A 161 -5.98 6.27 -17.45
CA ASP A 161 -6.39 7.11 -16.32
C ASP A 161 -5.88 8.53 -16.49
N PHE A 162 -6.77 9.50 -16.30
CA PHE A 162 -6.51 10.93 -16.34
C PHE A 162 -7.18 11.56 -15.11
N ASP A 163 -6.54 11.48 -13.95
CA ASP A 163 -7.06 11.99 -12.69
C ASP A 163 -6.39 13.33 -12.32
N PRO A 164 -7.10 14.45 -12.36
CA PRO A 164 -6.57 15.73 -11.87
C PRO A 164 -6.50 15.80 -10.34
N GLY A 165 -7.03 14.82 -9.61
CA GLY A 165 -7.17 14.81 -8.16
C GLY A 165 -8.38 15.61 -7.68
N THR A 166 -8.58 15.64 -6.36
CA THR A 166 -9.69 16.37 -5.73
C THR A 166 -9.41 17.87 -5.56
N PHE A 167 -8.15 18.28 -5.72
CA PHE A 167 -7.71 19.68 -5.69
C PHE A 167 -6.99 20.03 -6.98
N LYS A 168 -7.22 21.25 -7.45
CA LYS A 168 -6.66 21.73 -8.71
C LYS A 168 -5.15 22.00 -8.56
N ILE A 169 -4.32 21.01 -8.88
CA ILE A 169 -2.87 21.19 -8.92
C ILE A 169 -2.50 22.12 -10.06
N LYS A 170 -1.63 23.09 -9.80
CA LYS A 170 -1.08 23.99 -10.84
C LYS A 170 0.24 23.49 -11.40
N SER A 171 1.01 22.81 -10.57
CA SER A 171 2.35 22.31 -10.89
C SER A 171 2.37 21.07 -11.78
N THR A 172 1.26 20.36 -11.94
CA THR A 172 1.14 19.17 -12.82
C THR A 172 -0.23 19.14 -13.51
N PRO A 173 -0.32 18.57 -14.74
CA PRO A 173 -1.61 18.47 -15.44
C PRO A 173 -2.55 17.44 -14.80
N TYR A 174 -2.00 16.40 -14.21
CA TYR A 174 -2.73 15.31 -13.53
C TYR A 174 -2.02 14.92 -12.24
N GLN A 175 -2.79 14.50 -11.25
CA GLN A 175 -2.30 13.83 -10.07
C GLN A 175 -1.93 12.38 -10.39
N ASP A 176 -2.73 11.72 -11.21
CA ASP A 176 -2.46 10.39 -11.75
C ASP A 176 -2.74 10.36 -13.25
N ARG A 177 -1.75 9.91 -14.03
CA ARG A 177 -1.89 9.60 -15.44
C ARG A 177 -1.24 8.24 -15.68
N THR A 178 -2.02 7.19 -15.62
CA THR A 178 -1.56 5.83 -15.79
C THR A 178 -2.14 5.20 -17.05
N GLN A 179 -1.28 4.55 -17.82
CA GLN A 179 -1.62 3.85 -19.06
C GLN A 179 -1.06 2.43 -19.00
N ILE A 180 -1.91 1.42 -19.18
CA ILE A 180 -1.50 0.01 -19.16
C ILE A 180 -2.07 -0.67 -20.40
N TYR A 181 -1.22 -1.41 -21.10
CA TYR A 181 -1.59 -2.19 -22.27
C TYR A 181 -1.17 -3.65 -22.06
N LYS A 182 -2.05 -4.60 -22.40
CA LYS A 182 -1.75 -6.02 -22.32
C LYS A 182 -2.17 -6.72 -23.62
N ALA A 183 -1.35 -7.64 -24.09
CA ALA A 183 -1.67 -8.54 -25.21
C ALA A 183 -1.37 -9.97 -24.79
N LEU A 184 -2.33 -10.86 -25.02
CA LEU A 184 -2.22 -12.27 -24.66
C LEU A 184 -2.50 -13.14 -25.88
N LEU A 185 -1.71 -14.21 -25.99
CA LEU A 185 -1.93 -15.31 -26.92
C LEU A 185 -2.00 -16.61 -26.14
N THR A 186 -3.10 -17.33 -26.25
CA THR A 186 -3.34 -18.59 -25.53
C THR A 186 -3.54 -19.74 -26.50
N LYS A 187 -2.88 -20.86 -26.25
CA LYS A 187 -3.07 -22.14 -26.96
C LYS A 187 -3.59 -23.19 -25.99
N LYS A 188 -4.75 -23.77 -26.30
CA LYS A 188 -5.21 -24.99 -25.64
C LYS A 188 -4.70 -26.23 -26.41
N TYR A 189 -4.35 -27.27 -25.68
CA TYR A 189 -3.78 -28.50 -26.28
C TYR A 189 -4.23 -29.74 -25.49
N ASN A 190 -4.03 -30.92 -26.08
CA ASN A 190 -4.44 -32.20 -25.49
C ASN A 190 -5.89 -32.26 -25.07
N ASN A 191 -6.83 -31.92 -25.99
CA ASN A 191 -8.26 -31.87 -25.72
C ASN A 191 -8.61 -30.94 -24.52
N GLU A 192 -8.05 -29.74 -24.51
CA GLU A 192 -8.22 -28.71 -23.48
C GLU A 192 -7.70 -29.10 -22.08
N ARG A 193 -6.95 -30.19 -21.96
CA ARG A 193 -6.27 -30.55 -20.70
C ARG A 193 -5.07 -29.67 -20.40
N GLY A 194 -4.42 -29.16 -21.43
CA GLY A 194 -3.32 -28.24 -21.36
C GLY A 194 -3.67 -26.87 -21.91
N GLU A 195 -3.13 -25.82 -21.29
CA GLU A 195 -3.26 -24.45 -21.74
C GLU A 195 -1.93 -23.72 -21.52
N PHE A 196 -1.41 -23.11 -22.60
CA PHE A 196 -0.24 -22.25 -22.56
C PHE A 196 -0.66 -20.82 -22.95
N THR A 197 -0.23 -19.83 -22.20
CA THR A 197 -0.49 -18.41 -22.48
C THR A 197 0.81 -17.61 -22.41
N ALA A 198 1.05 -16.80 -23.43
CA ALA A 198 2.07 -15.75 -23.42
C ALA A 198 1.38 -14.40 -23.30
N MET A 199 1.84 -13.55 -22.40
CA MET A 199 1.36 -12.19 -22.19
C MET A 199 2.51 -11.20 -22.28
N TYR A 200 2.27 -10.10 -22.96
CA TYR A 200 3.09 -8.89 -22.88
C TYR A 200 2.29 -7.78 -22.23
N LYS A 201 2.90 -7.07 -21.26
CA LYS A 201 2.33 -5.90 -20.59
C LYS A 201 3.30 -4.73 -20.69
N TYR A 202 2.77 -3.55 -21.03
CA TYR A 202 3.48 -2.28 -20.98
C TYR A 202 2.70 -1.30 -20.10
N ALA A 203 3.38 -0.66 -19.17
CA ALA A 203 2.83 0.39 -18.33
C ALA A 203 3.65 1.67 -18.43
N ASN A 204 2.97 2.81 -18.45
CA ASN A 204 3.55 4.15 -18.41
C ASN A 204 2.70 5.03 -17.49
N SER A 205 3.27 5.48 -16.38
CA SER A 205 2.55 6.19 -15.34
C SER A 205 3.32 7.40 -14.86
N HIS A 206 2.61 8.53 -14.73
CA HIS A 206 3.03 9.68 -13.95
C HIS A 206 2.08 9.78 -12.76
N ASN A 207 2.54 9.37 -11.58
CA ASN A 207 1.71 9.32 -10.38
C ASN A 207 2.36 10.16 -9.28
N VAL A 208 1.82 11.37 -9.07
CA VAL A 208 2.25 12.31 -8.02
C VAL A 208 1.37 12.20 -6.77
N TYR A 209 0.48 11.20 -6.73
CA TYR A 209 -0.54 11.04 -5.70
C TYR A 209 0.06 10.82 -4.31
N ASN A 210 1.01 9.91 -4.20
CA ASN A 210 1.54 9.54 -2.91
C ASN A 210 2.49 10.61 -2.37
N TYR A 211 2.29 11.02 -1.13
CA TYR A 211 3.17 11.87 -0.33
C TYR A 211 3.37 13.31 -0.78
N ALA A 212 3.39 13.62 -2.09
CA ALA A 212 3.57 14.98 -2.55
C ALA A 212 2.32 15.85 -2.35
N THR A 213 1.13 15.26 -2.46
CA THR A 213 -0.15 15.96 -2.50
C THR A 213 -0.98 15.85 -1.23
N GLN A 214 -0.67 14.91 -0.33
CA GLN A 214 -1.52 14.56 0.81
C GLN A 214 -1.33 15.41 2.07
N SER A 215 -0.35 16.32 2.11
CA SER A 215 -0.15 17.20 3.27
C SER A 215 -0.81 18.55 3.05
N ALA A 216 -1.62 18.98 4.01
CA ALA A 216 -2.35 20.24 4.00
C ALA A 216 -2.30 20.91 5.37
N PRO A 217 -2.30 22.26 5.45
CA PRO A 217 -2.33 22.97 6.72
C PRO A 217 -3.72 22.94 7.36
N PHE A 218 -3.75 22.79 8.67
CA PHE A 218 -4.95 22.86 9.51
C PHE A 218 -4.59 23.43 10.88
N ILE A 219 -5.60 23.81 11.66
CA ILE A 219 -5.44 24.21 13.06
C ILE A 219 -5.75 22.98 13.93
N TYR A 220 -4.76 22.51 14.67
CA TYR A 220 -4.93 21.51 15.72
C TYR A 220 -5.47 22.20 16.98
N VAL A 221 -6.67 21.80 17.45
CA VAL A 221 -7.35 22.50 18.56
C VAL A 221 -6.74 22.18 19.92
N GLY A 222 -6.18 20.96 20.08
CA GLY A 222 -5.59 20.45 21.31
C GLY A 222 -6.39 19.31 21.96
N ASP A 223 -7.53 18.94 21.39
CA ASP A 223 -8.43 17.88 21.86
C ASP A 223 -8.63 16.77 20.82
N GLY A 224 -7.69 16.66 19.86
CA GLY A 224 -7.77 15.71 18.74
C GLY A 224 -8.66 16.17 17.58
N SER A 225 -9.36 17.29 17.74
CA SER A 225 -10.11 17.90 16.64
C SER A 225 -9.22 18.85 15.83
N VAL A 226 -9.60 19.06 14.57
CA VAL A 226 -8.95 20.00 13.67
C VAL A 226 -9.96 20.98 13.08
N LYS A 227 -9.48 22.19 12.77
CA LYS A 227 -10.24 23.23 12.06
C LYS A 227 -9.51 23.62 10.78
N GLU A 228 -10.26 24.11 9.82
CA GLU A 228 -9.69 24.69 8.60
C GLU A 228 -8.81 25.89 8.94
N TYR A 229 -7.68 26.03 8.25
CA TYR A 229 -6.78 27.15 8.39
C TYR A 229 -7.20 28.26 7.43
N GLY A 230 -7.83 29.30 7.98
CA GLY A 230 -8.35 30.42 7.19
C GLY A 230 -9.38 29.96 6.15
N LYS A 231 -9.14 30.25 4.87
CA LYS A 231 -9.97 29.81 3.75
C LYS A 231 -9.46 28.52 3.09
N PHE A 232 -8.42 27.91 3.65
CA PHE A 232 -7.87 26.65 3.12
C PHE A 232 -8.82 25.48 3.39
N LYS A 233 -9.31 24.85 2.33
CA LYS A 233 -10.25 23.72 2.41
C LYS A 233 -9.50 22.41 2.33
N LEU A 234 -9.55 21.59 3.39
CA LEU A 234 -8.91 20.27 3.42
C LEU A 234 -9.47 19.38 2.31
N GLY A 235 -8.56 18.80 1.53
CA GLY A 235 -8.88 17.87 0.44
C GLY A 235 -9.30 18.52 -0.88
N THR A 236 -9.56 19.83 -0.93
CA THR A 236 -9.97 20.54 -2.16
C THR A 236 -9.09 21.75 -2.53
N THR A 237 -8.31 22.27 -1.58
CA THR A 237 -7.30 23.31 -1.87
C THR A 237 -5.92 22.68 -1.94
N SER A 238 -5.18 22.95 -3.02
CA SER A 238 -3.81 22.44 -3.18
C SER A 238 -2.83 23.19 -2.27
N TYR A 239 -1.96 22.45 -1.60
CA TYR A 239 -0.85 23.00 -0.82
C TYR A 239 0.50 22.86 -1.53
N LEU A 240 0.52 22.30 -2.74
CA LEU A 240 1.72 22.29 -3.58
C LEU A 240 2.00 23.71 -4.10
N PRO A 241 3.28 24.09 -4.23
CA PRO A 241 3.65 25.36 -4.88
C PRO A 241 3.12 25.44 -6.30
N ILE A 242 2.90 26.67 -6.79
CA ILE A 242 2.42 26.92 -8.16
C ILE A 242 3.41 26.46 -9.23
N ASP A 243 4.70 26.48 -8.91
CA ASP A 243 5.73 25.95 -9.80
C ASP A 243 6.00 24.46 -9.50
N ASN A 244 6.51 23.75 -10.49
CA ASN A 244 6.84 22.33 -10.40
C ASN A 244 8.35 22.06 -10.52
N GLU A 245 9.18 23.09 -10.50
CA GLU A 245 10.63 22.94 -10.60
C GLU A 245 11.21 22.28 -9.36
N MET A 246 12.12 21.35 -9.54
CA MET A 246 12.87 20.69 -8.49
C MET A 246 14.34 20.71 -8.84
N THR A 247 15.12 21.46 -8.06
CA THR A 247 16.60 21.46 -8.13
C THR A 247 17.15 20.58 -7.03
N TYR A 248 18.08 19.72 -7.35
CA TYR A 248 18.73 18.82 -6.41
C TYR A 248 20.18 18.55 -6.81
N ARG A 249 20.99 18.10 -5.88
CA ARG A 249 22.30 17.57 -6.19
C ARG A 249 22.18 16.07 -6.44
N ASP A 250 22.51 15.66 -7.65
CA ASP A 250 22.55 14.24 -7.99
C ASP A 250 23.65 13.53 -7.17
N MET A 251 23.26 12.57 -6.35
CA MET A 251 24.20 11.93 -5.45
C MET A 251 25.22 11.02 -6.16
N ARG A 252 24.97 10.58 -7.39
CA ARG A 252 25.89 9.73 -8.16
C ARG A 252 26.98 10.57 -8.82
N THR A 253 26.63 11.75 -9.29
CA THR A 253 27.53 12.62 -10.06
C THR A 253 28.07 13.80 -9.24
N GLY A 254 27.43 14.15 -8.13
CA GLY A 254 27.74 15.34 -7.34
C GLY A 254 27.35 16.66 -8.03
N LYS A 255 26.69 16.62 -9.20
CA LYS A 255 26.30 17.81 -9.97
C LYS A 255 24.89 18.25 -9.62
N LEU A 256 24.63 19.55 -9.77
CA LEU A 256 23.27 20.06 -9.71
C LEU A 256 22.48 19.58 -10.95
N ALA A 257 21.28 19.12 -10.69
CA ALA A 257 20.32 18.69 -11.69
C ALA A 257 18.97 19.37 -11.45
N GLN A 258 18.17 19.46 -12.49
CA GLN A 258 16.82 20.02 -12.45
C GLN A 258 15.83 19.02 -13.06
N THR A 259 14.64 18.97 -12.51
CA THR A 259 13.51 18.16 -12.99
C THR A 259 12.20 18.88 -12.64
N THR A 260 11.09 18.31 -13.05
CA THR A 260 9.77 18.73 -12.60
C THR A 260 9.18 17.67 -11.67
N LEU A 261 8.21 18.03 -10.82
CA LEU A 261 7.49 17.07 -10.00
C LEU A 261 6.84 15.98 -10.86
N TYR A 262 6.30 16.36 -12.02
CA TYR A 262 5.67 15.43 -12.95
C TYR A 262 6.66 14.39 -13.52
N ASP A 263 7.83 14.85 -14.00
CA ASP A 263 8.84 13.97 -14.58
C ASP A 263 9.56 13.12 -13.52
N ALA A 264 9.70 13.65 -12.33
CA ALA A 264 10.27 12.92 -11.18
C ALA A 264 9.37 11.79 -10.63
N CYS A 265 8.13 11.69 -11.12
CA CYS A 265 7.18 10.61 -10.76
C CYS A 265 6.88 9.67 -11.93
N LEU A 266 7.79 9.55 -12.90
CA LEU A 266 7.62 8.70 -14.07
C LEU A 266 7.97 7.24 -13.76
N ASN A 267 7.02 6.34 -14.03
CA ASN A 267 7.20 4.89 -13.96
C ASN A 267 6.94 4.27 -15.33
N LYS A 268 7.80 3.37 -15.77
CA LYS A 268 7.66 2.59 -17.01
C LYS A 268 8.01 1.14 -16.72
N ALA A 269 7.19 0.22 -17.21
CA ALA A 269 7.43 -1.21 -17.08
C ALA A 269 7.14 -1.92 -18.40
N SER A 270 7.97 -2.91 -18.73
CA SER A 270 7.79 -3.83 -19.85
C SER A 270 7.93 -5.24 -19.32
N GLU A 271 6.84 -6.00 -19.37
CA GLU A 271 6.73 -7.32 -18.76
C GLU A 271 6.36 -8.38 -19.81
N VAL A 272 7.02 -9.52 -19.73
CA VAL A 272 6.62 -10.75 -20.44
C VAL A 272 6.28 -11.80 -19.41
N THR A 273 5.07 -12.36 -19.50
CA THR A 273 4.61 -13.45 -18.62
C THR A 273 4.24 -14.68 -19.46
N LEU A 274 4.81 -15.83 -19.10
CA LEU A 274 4.49 -17.14 -19.69
C LEU A 274 3.77 -17.97 -18.62
N MET A 275 2.60 -18.49 -18.96
CA MET A 275 1.78 -19.30 -18.08
C MET A 275 1.50 -20.65 -18.74
N ASN A 276 1.59 -21.72 -17.96
CA ASN A 276 1.17 -23.04 -18.40
C ASN A 276 0.35 -23.73 -17.33
N SER A 277 -0.70 -24.44 -17.72
CA SER A 277 -1.45 -25.33 -16.85
C SER A 277 -1.75 -26.63 -17.56
N TYR A 278 -1.71 -27.75 -16.81
CA TYR A 278 -2.00 -29.06 -17.34
C TYR A 278 -2.74 -29.94 -16.32
N ARG A 279 -3.81 -30.57 -16.74
CA ARG A 279 -4.58 -31.53 -15.95
C ARG A 279 -4.30 -32.96 -16.42
N PHE A 280 -3.68 -33.75 -15.57
CA PHE A 280 -3.37 -35.15 -15.81
C PHE A 280 -4.60 -36.04 -15.61
N ASP A 281 -4.60 -37.22 -16.21
CA ASP A 281 -5.72 -38.17 -16.13
C ASP A 281 -5.99 -38.67 -14.70
N ASN A 282 -4.96 -38.71 -13.88
CA ASN A 282 -5.06 -39.10 -12.46
C ASN A 282 -5.58 -37.97 -11.53
N GLY A 283 -6.04 -36.84 -12.10
CA GLY A 283 -6.54 -35.71 -11.36
C GLY A 283 -5.47 -34.79 -10.73
N LEU A 284 -4.20 -35.02 -11.04
CA LEU A 284 -3.13 -34.08 -10.70
C LEU A 284 -3.23 -32.87 -11.61
N ASN A 285 -3.15 -31.67 -11.06
CA ASN A 285 -3.07 -30.42 -11.80
C ASN A 285 -1.68 -29.81 -11.61
N TRP A 286 -1.08 -29.40 -12.70
CA TRP A 286 0.18 -28.67 -12.71
C TRP A 286 -0.04 -27.26 -13.24
N LYS A 287 0.56 -26.27 -12.60
CA LYS A 287 0.61 -24.88 -13.06
C LYS A 287 2.02 -24.36 -12.95
N ALA A 288 2.41 -23.51 -13.90
CA ALA A 288 3.67 -22.77 -13.85
C ALA A 288 3.46 -21.38 -14.44
N THR A 289 4.06 -20.37 -13.81
CA THR A 289 4.07 -19.00 -14.30
C THR A 289 5.50 -18.45 -14.18
N LEU A 290 5.99 -17.88 -15.29
CA LEU A 290 7.28 -17.19 -15.36
C LEU A 290 7.02 -15.76 -15.82
N LYS A 291 7.51 -14.79 -15.07
CA LYS A 291 7.48 -13.35 -15.40
C LYS A 291 8.90 -12.82 -15.51
N TYR A 292 9.17 -12.05 -16.55
CA TYR A 292 10.30 -11.14 -16.63
C TYR A 292 9.79 -9.72 -16.81
N ASP A 293 10.26 -8.80 -15.98
CA ASP A 293 9.95 -7.37 -16.02
C ASP A 293 11.23 -6.54 -16.04
N HIS A 294 11.29 -5.60 -16.98
CA HIS A 294 12.25 -4.50 -16.98
C HIS A 294 11.53 -3.20 -16.74
N SER A 295 11.88 -2.51 -15.66
CA SER A 295 11.16 -1.33 -15.26
C SER A 295 12.08 -0.22 -14.75
N ARG A 296 11.60 1.01 -14.94
CA ARG A 296 12.15 2.22 -14.32
C ARG A 296 11.06 2.82 -13.45
N GLY A 297 11.31 2.88 -12.15
CA GLY A 297 10.44 3.53 -11.20
C GLY A 297 11.00 4.84 -10.69
N ALA A 298 10.12 5.83 -10.50
CA ALA A 298 10.46 7.07 -9.84
C ALA A 298 9.26 7.62 -9.06
N MET A 299 9.53 8.19 -7.89
CA MET A 299 8.53 8.84 -7.04
C MET A 299 9.15 9.99 -6.25
N VAL A 300 8.32 10.93 -5.83
CA VAL A 300 8.71 12.01 -4.94
C VAL A 300 7.96 11.91 -3.62
N TYR A 301 8.70 11.74 -2.55
CA TYR A 301 8.20 11.94 -1.19
C TYR A 301 8.39 13.39 -0.78
N GLN A 302 7.36 14.01 -0.23
CA GLN A 302 7.45 15.35 0.34
C GLN A 302 6.99 15.32 1.81
N THR A 303 7.94 15.52 2.72
CA THR A 303 7.66 15.61 4.15
C THR A 303 7.61 17.07 4.57
N PRO A 304 6.46 17.56 5.07
CA PRO A 304 6.39 18.90 5.66
C PRO A 304 7.13 18.90 7.00
N MET A 305 7.94 19.92 7.22
CA MET A 305 8.62 20.14 8.49
C MET A 305 7.80 21.15 9.34
N ALA A 306 8.30 21.54 10.51
CA ALA A 306 7.62 22.51 11.36
C ALA A 306 7.34 23.83 10.62
N ILE A 307 6.21 24.45 10.95
CA ILE A 307 5.84 25.77 10.46
C ILE A 307 6.54 26.82 11.31
N VAL A 308 7.19 27.78 10.68
CA VAL A 308 7.88 28.91 11.30
C VAL A 308 6.98 30.13 11.25
N ASP A 309 6.68 30.74 12.42
CA ASP A 309 6.00 32.03 12.53
C ASP A 309 7.05 33.14 12.47
N LEU A 310 7.06 33.91 11.39
CA LEU A 310 8.01 35.01 11.13
C LEU A 310 7.75 36.23 12.04
N ASN A 311 6.57 36.31 12.65
CA ASN A 311 6.18 37.42 13.53
C ASN A 311 6.41 37.07 15.02
N SER A 312 6.84 35.84 15.34
CA SER A 312 7.16 35.48 16.71
C SER A 312 8.33 36.30 17.24
N ALA A 313 8.41 36.48 18.56
CA ALA A 313 9.47 37.25 19.22
C ALA A 313 10.89 36.69 18.83
N ASP A 314 10.99 35.40 18.66
CA ASP A 314 12.26 34.71 18.34
C ASP A 314 12.68 34.85 16.88
N ASN A 315 11.73 35.13 15.98
CA ASN A 315 11.98 35.13 14.53
C ASN A 315 11.85 36.52 13.89
N HIS A 316 11.26 37.49 14.59
CA HIS A 316 10.97 38.81 14.02
C HIS A 316 12.25 39.52 13.54
N GLY A 317 12.26 39.86 12.25
CA GLY A 317 13.38 40.56 11.62
C GLY A 317 14.63 39.70 11.30
N LEU A 318 14.63 38.42 11.65
CA LEU A 318 15.76 37.53 11.35
C LEU A 318 15.83 37.10 9.90
N TYR A 319 14.71 37.05 9.19
CA TYR A 319 14.59 36.50 7.85
C TYR A 319 14.24 37.56 6.82
N ASN A 320 14.80 37.45 5.62
CA ASN A 320 14.47 38.25 4.46
C ASN A 320 13.95 37.35 3.34
N TYR A 321 12.71 36.88 3.51
CA TYR A 321 12.11 35.95 2.53
C TYR A 321 11.66 36.67 1.25
N MET A 322 12.04 36.06 0.13
CA MET A 322 11.70 36.47 -1.21
C MET A 322 10.94 35.35 -1.92
N TYR A 323 10.18 35.68 -2.99
CA TYR A 323 9.54 34.70 -3.87
C TYR A 323 9.58 35.23 -5.32
N ARG A 324 9.34 34.35 -6.28
CA ARG A 324 9.08 34.72 -7.68
C ARG A 324 7.58 34.70 -7.93
N ASP A 325 7.05 35.78 -8.51
CA ASP A 325 5.68 35.82 -8.97
C ASP A 325 5.49 35.06 -10.29
N ILE A 326 4.25 35.05 -10.81
CA ILE A 326 3.89 34.36 -12.03
C ILE A 326 4.61 34.92 -13.28
N ASP A 327 5.05 36.19 -13.24
CA ASP A 327 5.81 36.82 -14.29
C ASP A 327 7.33 36.64 -14.13
N GLY A 328 7.76 35.84 -13.15
CA GLY A 328 9.16 35.52 -12.84
C GLY A 328 9.90 36.65 -12.10
N GLN A 329 9.21 37.71 -11.64
CA GLN A 329 9.83 38.79 -10.89
C GLN A 329 10.01 38.42 -9.42
N THR A 330 11.18 38.77 -8.88
CA THR A 330 11.50 38.57 -7.46
C THR A 330 10.85 39.66 -6.61
N LYS A 331 10.07 39.26 -5.61
CA LYS A 331 9.38 40.16 -4.67
C LYS A 331 9.60 39.72 -3.24
N ALA A 332 9.51 40.68 -2.29
CA ALA A 332 9.54 40.37 -0.85
C ALA A 332 8.30 39.59 -0.44
N TYR A 333 8.52 38.55 0.37
CA TYR A 333 7.46 37.76 0.97
C TYR A 333 7.08 38.38 2.34
N ASN A 334 5.85 38.82 2.47
CA ASN A 334 5.32 39.48 3.67
C ASN A 334 4.29 38.61 4.40
N GLY A 335 4.23 37.31 4.12
CA GLY A 335 3.34 36.38 4.83
C GLY A 335 3.88 36.05 6.21
N GLN A 336 2.98 35.67 7.12
CA GLN A 336 3.34 35.36 8.52
C GLN A 336 4.07 34.03 8.65
N TYR A 337 3.72 33.02 7.86
CA TYR A 337 4.19 31.64 8.06
C TYR A 337 4.96 31.10 6.86
N VAL A 338 6.03 30.40 7.17
CA VAL A 338 6.84 29.65 6.19
C VAL A 338 6.98 28.21 6.67
N GLN A 339 6.94 27.27 5.74
CA GLN A 339 7.20 25.86 6.03
C GLN A 339 8.29 25.32 5.13
N THR A 340 9.27 24.67 5.73
CA THR A 340 10.26 23.87 4.99
C THR A 340 9.63 22.54 4.56
N ARG A 341 9.86 22.15 3.29
CA ARG A 341 9.48 20.87 2.71
C ARG A 341 10.74 20.09 2.37
N MET A 342 10.86 18.90 2.89
CA MET A 342 11.88 17.94 2.48
C MET A 342 11.33 17.10 1.34
N SER A 343 12.03 17.09 0.20
CA SER A 343 11.66 16.31 -0.98
C SER A 343 12.71 15.25 -1.26
N CYS A 344 12.30 13.99 -1.27
CA CYS A 344 13.13 12.86 -1.64
C CYS A 344 12.73 12.38 -3.04
N LEU A 345 13.65 12.57 -4.00
CA LEU A 345 13.46 12.13 -5.39
C LEU A 345 14.05 10.72 -5.52
N ASN A 346 13.19 9.74 -5.40
CA ASN A 346 13.54 8.33 -5.46
C ASN A 346 13.47 7.84 -6.89
N ALA A 347 14.50 7.17 -7.37
CA ALA A 347 14.52 6.57 -8.70
C ALA A 347 15.31 5.26 -8.71
N GLY A 348 14.84 4.29 -9.48
CA GLY A 348 15.53 3.02 -9.66
C GLY A 348 15.23 2.38 -11.01
N THR A 349 16.18 1.58 -11.49
CA THR A 349 15.99 0.65 -12.60
C THR A 349 15.97 -0.75 -12.01
N ILE A 350 15.00 -1.55 -12.42
CA ILE A 350 14.72 -2.87 -11.86
C ILE A 350 14.60 -3.87 -12.99
N ASP A 351 15.24 -5.01 -12.82
CA ASP A 351 15.08 -6.22 -13.64
C ASP A 351 14.60 -7.35 -12.73
N GLU A 352 13.38 -7.84 -12.96
CA GLU A 352 12.77 -8.93 -12.17
C GLU A 352 12.62 -10.19 -13.03
N ALA A 353 12.94 -11.34 -12.44
CA ALA A 353 12.63 -12.66 -13.01
C ALA A 353 11.96 -13.50 -11.92
N LEU A 354 10.66 -13.69 -12.03
CA LEU A 354 9.85 -14.38 -11.03
C LEU A 354 9.27 -15.66 -11.64
N PHE A 355 9.50 -16.78 -10.97
CA PHE A 355 8.96 -18.07 -11.37
C PHE A 355 8.19 -18.70 -10.22
N THR A 356 7.03 -19.28 -10.50
CA THR A 356 6.30 -20.14 -9.58
C THR A 356 5.78 -21.37 -10.31
N THR A 357 5.83 -22.52 -9.64
CA THR A 357 5.21 -23.73 -10.14
C THR A 357 4.53 -24.48 -9.00
N GLU A 358 3.39 -25.10 -9.28
CA GLU A 358 2.57 -25.79 -8.29
C GLU A 358 1.96 -27.08 -8.87
N LEU A 359 2.03 -28.12 -8.06
CA LEU A 359 1.30 -29.36 -8.26
C LEU A 359 0.16 -29.39 -7.23
N ASN A 360 -1.06 -29.62 -7.70
CA ASN A 360 -2.26 -29.70 -6.85
C ASN A 360 -3.00 -31.01 -7.14
N LYS A 361 -3.34 -31.75 -6.08
CA LYS A 361 -4.13 -32.97 -6.19
C LYS A 361 -5.25 -33.00 -5.16
N LYS A 362 -6.47 -33.14 -5.64
CA LYS A 362 -7.66 -33.34 -4.83
C LYS A 362 -7.90 -34.84 -4.65
N PHE A 363 -7.95 -35.26 -3.40
CA PHE A 363 -8.37 -36.60 -2.95
C PHE A 363 -9.81 -36.55 -2.48
N LYS A 364 -10.36 -37.68 -2.02
CA LYS A 364 -11.75 -37.74 -1.57
C LYS A 364 -12.04 -36.82 -0.36
N THR A 365 -11.10 -36.74 0.58
CA THR A 365 -11.23 -36.02 1.84
C THR A 365 -10.13 -34.97 2.04
N SER A 366 -9.27 -34.74 1.04
CA SER A 366 -8.20 -33.77 1.23
C SER A 366 -7.74 -33.17 -0.09
N THR A 367 -7.04 -32.04 -0.01
CA THR A 367 -6.35 -31.39 -1.12
C THR A 367 -4.90 -31.15 -0.72
N LEU A 368 -3.96 -31.65 -1.50
CA LEU A 368 -2.52 -31.45 -1.31
C LEU A 368 -1.99 -30.52 -2.42
N ARG A 369 -1.21 -29.52 -2.02
CA ARG A 369 -0.48 -28.61 -2.93
C ARG A 369 1.00 -28.68 -2.59
N LEU A 370 1.84 -28.73 -3.63
CA LEU A 370 3.30 -28.63 -3.55
C LEU A 370 3.75 -27.55 -4.50
N GLY A 371 4.50 -26.60 -4.01
CA GLY A 371 4.94 -25.48 -4.85
C GLY A 371 6.41 -25.12 -4.67
N LEU A 372 6.93 -24.48 -5.71
CA LEU A 372 8.26 -23.89 -5.74
C LEU A 372 8.16 -22.48 -6.29
N ASN A 373 8.88 -21.56 -5.63
CA ASN A 373 9.07 -20.18 -6.08
C ASN A 373 10.57 -19.93 -6.25
N GLU A 374 10.93 -19.29 -7.36
CA GLU A 374 12.27 -18.73 -7.61
C GLU A 374 12.07 -17.26 -7.98
N TRP A 375 12.35 -16.35 -7.06
CA TRP A 375 12.13 -14.92 -7.24
C TRP A 375 13.46 -14.19 -7.17
N PHE A 376 13.81 -13.54 -8.25
CA PHE A 376 15.05 -12.79 -8.41
C PHE A 376 14.73 -11.37 -8.87
N TYR A 377 15.45 -10.40 -8.32
CA TYR A 377 15.55 -9.07 -8.91
C TYR A 377 16.95 -8.49 -8.79
N HIS A 378 17.28 -7.62 -9.73
CA HIS A 378 18.41 -6.72 -9.70
C HIS A 378 17.89 -5.28 -9.69
N ILE A 379 18.43 -4.44 -8.83
CA ILE A 379 18.04 -3.04 -8.70
C ILE A 379 19.25 -2.12 -8.63
N ASP A 380 19.13 -0.94 -9.23
CA ASP A 380 20.02 0.19 -9.07
C ASP A 380 19.20 1.40 -8.61
N TYR A 381 19.16 1.65 -7.29
CA TYR A 381 18.30 2.63 -6.63
C TYR A 381 19.11 3.81 -6.08
N CYS A 382 18.52 4.99 -6.20
CA CYS A 382 19.07 6.22 -5.64
C CYS A 382 17.93 7.16 -5.18
N SER A 383 18.11 7.77 -4.01
CA SER A 383 17.26 8.85 -3.51
C SER A 383 18.08 10.12 -3.33
N ASN A 384 17.64 11.18 -4.00
CA ASN A 384 18.24 12.53 -3.86
C ASN A 384 17.32 13.37 -2.98
N THR A 385 17.83 13.85 -1.86
CA THR A 385 17.06 14.66 -0.94
C THR A 385 17.40 16.12 -1.12
N THR A 386 16.39 16.94 -1.34
CA THR A 386 16.48 18.39 -1.40
C THR A 386 15.44 19.00 -0.48
N MET A 387 15.64 20.25 -0.10
CA MET A 387 14.67 21.01 0.68
C MET A 387 14.34 22.31 0.00
N TYR A 388 13.17 22.83 0.25
CA TYR A 388 12.74 24.17 -0.11
C TYR A 388 11.76 24.72 0.91
N ASP A 389 11.67 26.04 0.99
CA ASP A 389 10.67 26.70 1.82
C ASP A 389 9.47 27.12 0.97
N GLN A 390 8.29 27.10 1.55
CA GLN A 390 7.07 27.58 0.91
C GLN A 390 6.22 28.41 1.87
N SER A 391 5.39 29.25 1.30
CA SER A 391 4.36 29.99 2.03
C SER A 391 3.29 29.07 2.60
N VAL A 392 2.65 29.51 3.71
CA VAL A 392 1.47 28.86 4.29
C VAL A 392 0.29 29.84 4.16
N PRO A 393 -0.45 29.87 3.03
CA PRO A 393 -1.44 30.87 2.74
C PRO A 393 -2.75 30.63 3.51
N ALA A 394 -3.18 31.60 4.32
CA ALA A 394 -4.45 31.55 5.05
C ALA A 394 -5.67 31.96 4.19
N ASP A 395 -5.44 32.63 3.09
CA ASP A 395 -6.49 33.13 2.20
C ASP A 395 -7.01 32.09 1.20
N GLY A 396 -6.44 30.88 1.22
CA GLY A 396 -6.77 29.78 0.28
C GLY A 396 -6.11 29.94 -1.09
N SER A 397 -5.16 30.85 -1.25
CA SER A 397 -4.34 30.95 -2.44
C SER A 397 -3.37 29.76 -2.53
N TYR A 398 -2.78 29.58 -3.71
CA TYR A 398 -1.73 28.56 -3.88
C TYR A 398 -0.48 28.94 -3.10
N ALA A 399 0.20 27.96 -2.54
CA ALA A 399 1.51 28.15 -1.97
C ALA A 399 2.52 28.61 -3.04
N VAL A 400 3.45 29.46 -2.64
CA VAL A 400 4.60 29.88 -3.47
C VAL A 400 5.88 29.44 -2.78
N ARG A 401 6.91 29.08 -3.56
CA ARG A 401 8.23 28.84 -3.01
C ARG A 401 8.83 30.16 -2.56
N VAL A 402 9.47 30.13 -1.40
CA VAL A 402 10.16 31.27 -0.83
C VAL A 402 11.61 30.89 -0.49
N TRP A 403 12.50 31.86 -0.41
CA TRP A 403 13.85 31.68 0.08
C TRP A 403 14.29 32.87 0.90
N ASP A 404 15.14 32.65 1.88
CA ASP A 404 15.78 33.71 2.63
C ASP A 404 16.96 34.29 1.82
N ALA A 405 16.82 35.53 1.35
CA ALA A 405 17.84 36.19 0.53
C ALA A 405 19.17 36.45 1.27
N ASN A 406 19.18 36.45 2.59
CA ASN A 406 20.40 36.57 3.39
C ASN A 406 21.23 35.29 3.39
N LEU A 407 20.58 34.13 3.23
CA LEU A 407 21.25 32.84 3.30
C LEU A 407 21.57 32.26 1.92
N ARG A 408 20.77 32.60 0.87
CA ARG A 408 20.91 32.01 -0.46
C ARG A 408 20.18 32.79 -1.54
N SER A 409 20.61 32.60 -2.78
CA SER A 409 20.08 33.32 -3.95
C SER A 409 18.83 32.67 -4.60
N GLY A 410 18.31 31.58 -4.08
CA GLY A 410 17.17 30.87 -4.66
C GLY A 410 16.64 29.73 -3.80
N TYR A 411 15.73 28.92 -4.34
CA TYR A 411 14.99 27.90 -3.59
C TYR A 411 15.79 26.68 -3.16
N PHE A 412 16.96 26.44 -3.72
CA PHE A 412 17.71 25.23 -3.54
C PHE A 412 18.38 25.13 -2.16
N TYR A 413 18.12 24.00 -1.47
CA TYR A 413 18.92 23.54 -0.33
C TYR A 413 19.65 22.25 -0.68
N ASP A 414 20.97 22.24 -0.52
CA ASP A 414 21.74 21.02 -0.65
C ASP A 414 21.64 20.17 0.62
N PHE A 415 20.67 19.26 0.62
CA PHE A 415 20.37 18.40 1.76
C PHE A 415 20.91 16.97 1.62
N ASN A 416 21.50 16.62 0.46
CA ASN A 416 22.04 15.28 0.22
C ASN A 416 23.06 14.84 1.28
N LYS A 417 23.77 15.81 1.90
CA LYS A 417 24.75 15.54 2.97
C LYS A 417 24.21 14.72 4.13
N ASN A 418 22.92 14.76 4.38
CA ASN A 418 22.32 14.20 5.58
C ASN A 418 21.28 13.11 5.32
N ALA A 419 20.77 12.96 4.11
CA ALA A 419 19.60 12.13 3.85
C ALA A 419 19.58 11.34 2.55
N SER A 420 20.65 11.38 1.74
CA SER A 420 20.72 10.59 0.50
C SER A 420 20.74 9.10 0.77
N GLU A 421 20.05 8.34 -0.09
CA GLU A 421 19.97 6.90 -0.03
C GLU A 421 20.50 6.28 -1.33
N TYR A 422 21.14 5.13 -1.22
CA TYR A 422 21.63 4.38 -2.37
C TYR A 422 21.82 2.91 -2.01
N TYR A 423 21.33 2.06 -2.89
CA TYR A 423 21.74 0.67 -2.93
C TYR A 423 21.67 0.13 -4.37
N LYS A 424 22.55 -0.83 -4.65
CA LYS A 424 22.59 -1.51 -5.94
C LYS A 424 22.96 -2.97 -5.73
N GLY A 425 22.26 -3.86 -6.40
CA GLY A 425 22.55 -5.28 -6.31
C GLY A 425 21.35 -6.16 -6.60
N SER A 426 21.41 -7.39 -6.11
CA SER A 426 20.41 -8.41 -6.40
C SER A 426 19.95 -9.11 -5.13
N GLU A 427 18.68 -9.47 -5.10
CA GLU A 427 18.11 -10.40 -4.14
C GLU A 427 17.53 -11.60 -4.88
N ASN A 428 17.77 -12.79 -4.35
CA ASN A 428 17.21 -14.04 -4.84
C ASN A 428 16.57 -14.81 -3.69
N LYS A 429 15.39 -15.36 -3.91
CA LYS A 429 14.65 -16.20 -2.98
C LYS A 429 14.19 -17.47 -3.68
N LEU A 430 14.75 -18.60 -3.27
CA LEU A 430 14.31 -19.93 -3.69
C LEU A 430 13.52 -20.55 -2.55
N ALA A 431 12.25 -20.89 -2.79
CA ALA A 431 11.39 -21.45 -1.78
C ALA A 431 10.67 -22.72 -2.25
N LEU A 432 10.53 -23.66 -1.31
CA LEU A 432 9.67 -24.82 -1.43
C LEU A 432 8.57 -24.71 -0.40
N TYR A 433 7.33 -25.03 -0.79
CA TYR A 433 6.21 -25.05 0.13
C TYR A 433 5.25 -26.19 -0.15
N PHE A 434 4.50 -26.56 0.89
CA PHE A 434 3.34 -27.43 0.74
C PHE A 434 2.18 -26.92 1.59
N THR A 435 0.95 -27.27 1.18
CA THR A 435 -0.26 -27.10 1.97
C THR A 435 -1.11 -28.36 1.87
N HIS A 436 -1.75 -28.73 2.96
CA HIS A 436 -2.69 -29.84 3.03
C HIS A 436 -3.96 -29.40 3.74
N ASP A 437 -5.06 -29.45 3.03
CA ASP A 437 -6.42 -29.22 3.56
C ASP A 437 -7.10 -30.59 3.67
N TRP A 438 -7.50 -31.00 4.87
CA TRP A 438 -7.91 -32.34 5.18
C TRP A 438 -9.17 -32.41 6.06
N ASP A 439 -10.24 -32.95 5.51
CA ASP A 439 -11.42 -33.38 6.26
C ASP A 439 -11.11 -34.67 7.01
N VAL A 440 -10.52 -34.56 8.21
CA VAL A 440 -10.14 -35.71 9.07
C VAL A 440 -11.36 -36.54 9.42
N THR A 441 -12.45 -35.87 9.73
CA THR A 441 -13.77 -36.44 9.95
C THR A 441 -14.86 -35.53 9.38
N LYS A 442 -16.12 -35.93 9.43
CA LYS A 442 -17.26 -35.05 9.09
C LYS A 442 -17.37 -33.81 9.99
N LYS A 443 -16.73 -33.83 11.16
CA LYS A 443 -16.75 -32.74 12.15
C LYS A 443 -15.45 -31.95 12.26
N LEU A 444 -14.34 -32.50 11.81
CA LEU A 444 -13.02 -31.89 11.95
C LEU A 444 -12.36 -31.71 10.59
N ASN A 445 -12.11 -30.47 10.23
CA ASN A 445 -11.24 -30.07 9.14
C ASN A 445 -9.93 -29.54 9.73
N LEU A 446 -8.80 -29.93 9.15
CA LEU A 446 -7.46 -29.44 9.45
C LEU A 446 -6.84 -28.88 8.16
N TYR A 447 -6.26 -27.70 8.28
CA TYR A 447 -5.36 -27.14 7.28
C TYR A 447 -3.98 -26.99 7.90
N TYR A 448 -2.94 -27.38 7.19
CA TYR A 448 -1.57 -27.11 7.59
C TYR A 448 -0.67 -26.96 6.37
N GLY A 449 0.40 -26.18 6.54
CA GLY A 449 1.39 -25.97 5.50
C GLY A 449 2.71 -25.49 6.08
N ALA A 450 3.74 -25.62 5.28
CA ALA A 450 5.06 -25.11 5.59
C ALA A 450 5.76 -24.59 4.33
N ARG A 451 6.63 -23.63 4.53
CA ARG A 451 7.52 -23.04 3.54
C ARG A 451 8.93 -23.00 4.09
N VAL A 452 9.90 -23.31 3.27
CA VAL A 452 11.33 -23.09 3.53
C VAL A 452 11.87 -22.28 2.37
N GLU A 453 12.57 -21.19 2.67
CA GLU A 453 13.05 -20.24 1.68
C GLU A 453 14.52 -19.92 1.95
N TRP A 454 15.34 -20.11 0.92
CA TRP A 454 16.71 -19.63 0.91
C TRP A 454 16.77 -18.24 0.27
N GLN A 455 17.20 -17.24 1.05
CA GLN A 455 17.35 -15.85 0.63
C GLN A 455 18.83 -15.51 0.50
N ARG A 456 19.21 -15.00 -0.64
CA ARG A 456 20.55 -14.47 -0.92
C ARG A 456 20.46 -13.02 -1.34
N LEU A 457 21.25 -12.18 -0.70
CA LEU A 457 21.38 -10.76 -1.00
C LEU A 457 22.84 -10.44 -1.29
N LYS A 458 23.12 -9.76 -2.42
CA LYS A 458 24.45 -9.32 -2.81
C LYS A 458 24.38 -7.96 -3.49
N GLY A 459 25.20 -7.04 -3.03
CA GLY A 459 25.25 -5.71 -3.63
C GLY A 459 26.08 -4.74 -2.82
N GLU A 460 25.76 -3.49 -2.90
CA GLU A 460 26.42 -2.39 -2.23
C GLU A 460 25.41 -1.33 -1.75
N ASN A 461 25.77 -0.57 -0.72
CA ASN A 461 24.96 0.56 -0.24
C ASN A 461 25.83 1.77 0.13
N ALA A 462 25.15 2.90 0.42
CA ALA A 462 25.79 4.18 0.72
C ALA A 462 26.33 4.31 2.16
N ALA A 463 26.40 3.25 2.95
CA ALA A 463 27.01 3.32 4.28
C ALA A 463 28.52 3.65 4.19
N VAL A 464 29.02 4.44 5.14
CA VAL A 464 30.45 4.83 5.23
C VAL A 464 31.09 4.12 6.40
N LYS A 465 32.28 3.55 6.17
CA LYS A 465 33.15 3.03 7.23
C LYS A 465 34.29 3.99 7.51
N ASN A 466 34.64 4.16 8.78
CA ASN A 466 35.86 4.86 9.17
C ASN A 466 37.12 3.99 8.93
N ALA A 467 38.31 4.54 9.20
CA ALA A 467 39.57 3.85 9.04
C ALA A 467 39.69 2.56 9.87
N GLN A 468 38.93 2.45 10.98
CA GLN A 468 38.89 1.27 11.85
C GLN A 468 37.84 0.22 11.35
N GLY A 469 37.16 0.47 10.22
CA GLY A 469 36.16 -0.43 9.68
C GLY A 469 34.79 -0.34 10.32
N ASN A 470 34.54 0.58 11.24
CA ASN A 470 33.25 0.79 11.88
C ASN A 470 32.34 1.68 11.02
N PHE A 471 31.07 1.39 11.00
CA PHE A 471 30.06 2.24 10.33
C PHE A 471 29.90 3.56 11.09
N VAL A 472 30.06 4.68 10.38
CA VAL A 472 29.99 6.04 10.95
C VAL A 472 28.81 6.85 10.38
N GLY A 473 27.92 6.23 9.59
CA GLY A 473 26.70 6.82 9.08
C GLY A 473 26.68 7.03 7.57
N ARG A 474 25.80 7.93 7.11
CA ARG A 474 25.61 8.29 5.71
C ARG A 474 26.72 9.21 5.23
N PHE A 475 27.15 9.05 3.98
CA PHE A 475 27.96 10.07 3.35
C PHE A 475 27.12 11.20 2.74
N ALA A 476 27.75 12.36 2.56
CA ALA A 476 27.09 13.58 2.16
C ALA A 476 26.40 13.49 0.79
N TYR A 477 27.04 12.91 -0.17
CA TYR A 477 26.53 12.52 -1.49
C TYR A 477 27.51 11.53 -2.08
N TYR A 478 26.96 10.63 -2.88
CA TYR A 478 27.75 9.59 -3.50
C TYR A 478 28.25 10.05 -4.85
N HIS A 479 29.56 10.23 -5.00
CA HIS A 479 30.19 10.13 -6.29
C HIS A 479 31.55 9.47 -6.14
N LEU A 480 31.88 8.60 -7.09
CA LEU A 480 33.10 7.81 -7.05
C LEU A 480 34.36 8.70 -6.92
N GLY A 481 35.16 8.46 -5.90
CA GLY A 481 36.39 9.17 -5.65
C GLY A 481 36.26 10.44 -4.81
N ALA A 482 35.07 10.82 -4.35
CA ALA A 482 34.94 11.90 -3.39
C ALA A 482 35.67 11.56 -2.08
N MET A 483 36.18 12.59 -1.42
CA MET A 483 36.86 12.47 -0.13
C MET A 483 35.98 13.08 0.97
N ALA A 484 35.83 12.36 2.07
CA ALA A 484 35.24 12.92 3.27
C ALA A 484 36.18 13.94 3.92
N ALA A 485 35.67 14.75 4.85
CA ALA A 485 36.43 15.78 5.53
C ALA A 485 37.64 15.23 6.31
N ASP A 486 37.62 13.99 6.73
CA ASP A 486 38.69 13.27 7.41
C ASP A 486 39.71 12.61 6.47
N GLY A 487 39.60 12.83 5.15
CA GLY A 487 40.46 12.24 4.13
C GLY A 487 40.05 10.82 3.71
N THR A 488 38.95 10.27 4.20
CA THR A 488 38.47 8.95 3.81
C THR A 488 37.83 9.01 2.41
N LYS A 489 38.24 8.09 1.53
CA LYS A 489 37.60 7.96 0.20
C LYS A 489 36.16 7.47 0.35
N ILE A 490 35.22 8.22 -0.18
CA ILE A 490 33.80 7.82 -0.21
C ILE A 490 33.62 6.73 -1.26
N ALA A 491 33.18 5.56 -0.81
CA ALA A 491 32.85 4.42 -1.64
C ALA A 491 31.66 3.65 -1.04
N PRO A 492 30.87 2.96 -1.86
CA PRO A 492 29.85 2.05 -1.36
C PRO A 492 30.44 0.94 -0.50
N VAL A 493 29.65 0.43 0.40
CA VAL A 493 30.00 -0.73 1.21
C VAL A 493 29.39 -1.98 0.61
N ASP A 494 30.21 -2.99 0.35
CA ASP A 494 29.76 -4.28 -0.16
C ASP A 494 28.89 -5.01 0.86
N LEU A 495 27.81 -5.60 0.37
CA LEU A 495 26.84 -6.40 1.11
C LEU A 495 26.80 -7.82 0.54
N ALA A 496 26.84 -8.81 1.42
CA ALA A 496 26.66 -10.21 1.03
C ALA A 496 26.05 -11.00 2.21
N TYR A 497 24.81 -11.41 2.03
CA TYR A 497 24.07 -12.15 3.05
C TYR A 497 23.44 -13.40 2.46
N ASN A 498 23.33 -14.43 3.28
CA ASN A 498 22.62 -15.66 2.99
C ASN A 498 21.84 -16.05 4.24
N TRP A 499 20.53 -16.23 4.09
CA TRP A 499 19.64 -16.57 5.18
C TRP A 499 18.72 -17.74 4.82
N LEU A 500 18.24 -18.42 5.82
CA LEU A 500 17.18 -19.39 5.73
C LEU A 500 15.94 -18.82 6.44
N ASN A 501 14.90 -18.56 5.66
CA ASN A 501 13.57 -18.18 6.12
C ASN A 501 12.69 -19.42 6.19
N TYR A 502 11.68 -19.39 7.06
CA TYR A 502 10.70 -20.48 7.13
C TYR A 502 9.38 -20.01 7.67
N ASP A 503 8.30 -20.59 7.15
CA ASP A 503 6.95 -20.28 7.54
C ASP A 503 6.21 -21.58 7.83
N PHE A 504 5.32 -21.50 8.80
CA PHE A 504 4.49 -22.62 9.22
C PHE A 504 3.09 -22.12 9.54
N SER A 505 2.08 -22.84 9.11
CA SER A 505 0.68 -22.52 9.43
C SER A 505 -0.11 -23.77 9.72
N VAL A 506 -0.99 -23.68 10.71
CA VAL A 506 -1.99 -24.72 11.04
C VAL A 506 -3.31 -24.03 11.34
N ALA A 507 -4.42 -24.60 10.86
CA ALA A 507 -5.76 -24.18 11.22
C ALA A 507 -6.65 -25.40 11.45
N ALA A 508 -7.61 -25.27 12.37
CA ALA A 508 -8.57 -26.29 12.68
C ALA A 508 -9.98 -25.72 12.76
N THR A 509 -10.95 -26.42 12.20
CA THR A 509 -12.37 -26.11 12.35
C THR A 509 -13.08 -27.37 12.87
N TYR A 510 -13.75 -27.25 14.02
CA TYR A 510 -14.47 -28.34 14.65
C TYR A 510 -15.98 -28.01 14.74
N LYS A 511 -16.80 -28.83 14.11
CA LYS A 511 -18.27 -28.75 14.18
C LYS A 511 -18.77 -29.42 15.45
N LEU A 512 -19.28 -28.62 16.39
CA LEU A 512 -19.95 -29.16 17.56
C LEU A 512 -21.37 -29.63 17.20
N THR A 513 -22.12 -28.75 16.50
CA THR A 513 -23.43 -29.03 15.89
C THR A 513 -23.39 -28.70 14.39
N ASP A 514 -24.49 -28.89 13.66
CA ASP A 514 -24.56 -28.54 12.24
C ASP A 514 -24.36 -27.02 11.99
N ASN A 515 -24.72 -26.19 12.97
CA ASN A 515 -24.70 -24.75 12.83
C ASN A 515 -23.61 -24.05 13.68
N PHE A 516 -23.02 -24.71 14.65
CA PHE A 516 -22.10 -24.10 15.62
C PHE A 516 -20.83 -24.94 15.81
N GLY A 517 -19.72 -24.25 15.98
CA GLY A 517 -18.45 -24.90 16.26
C GLY A 517 -17.35 -23.95 16.69
N PHE A 518 -16.14 -24.52 16.77
CA PHE A 518 -14.90 -23.81 17.13
C PHE A 518 -13.98 -23.74 15.93
N THR A 519 -13.20 -22.66 15.87
CA THR A 519 -12.17 -22.49 14.87
C THR A 519 -10.96 -21.80 15.46
N GLY A 520 -9.79 -22.12 14.94
CA GLY A 520 -8.56 -21.44 15.31
C GLY A 520 -7.47 -21.69 14.30
N ASP A 521 -6.52 -20.78 14.26
CA ASP A 521 -5.33 -20.88 13.42
C ASP A 521 -4.11 -20.32 14.13
N PHE A 522 -2.95 -20.82 13.71
CA PHE A 522 -1.65 -20.32 14.12
C PHE A 522 -0.74 -20.26 12.88
N THR A 523 -0.13 -19.11 12.66
CA THR A 523 0.86 -18.88 11.60
C THR A 523 2.12 -18.31 12.23
N TYR A 524 3.27 -18.84 11.86
CA TYR A 524 4.57 -18.37 12.31
C TYR A 524 5.46 -18.14 11.10
N ILE A 525 5.95 -16.90 10.95
CA ILE A 525 6.78 -16.46 9.84
C ILE A 525 8.13 -16.03 10.40
N VAL A 526 9.20 -16.49 9.78
CA VAL A 526 10.57 -16.03 10.03
C VAL A 526 11.17 -15.53 8.74
N GLN A 527 11.56 -14.26 8.74
CA GLN A 527 12.14 -13.55 7.60
C GLN A 527 13.41 -12.81 8.01
N HIS A 528 14.20 -12.42 7.02
CA HIS A 528 15.31 -11.49 7.17
C HIS A 528 15.05 -10.22 6.33
N PRO A 529 15.76 -9.11 6.60
CA PRO A 529 15.57 -7.87 5.86
C PRO A 529 15.71 -8.06 4.35
N LYS A 530 14.83 -7.41 3.60
CA LYS A 530 14.95 -7.29 2.13
C LYS A 530 16.01 -6.26 1.78
N PHE A 531 16.44 -6.24 0.52
CA PHE A 531 17.47 -5.33 0.05
C PHE A 531 17.11 -3.85 0.25
N GLU A 532 15.83 -3.50 0.14
CA GLU A 532 15.32 -2.13 0.38
C GLU A 532 15.64 -1.60 1.80
N ALA A 533 15.76 -2.46 2.81
CA ALA A 533 16.13 -2.06 4.16
C ALA A 533 17.55 -1.47 4.27
N PHE A 534 18.38 -1.66 3.24
CA PHE A 534 19.73 -1.12 3.17
C PHE A 534 19.82 0.25 2.47
N ALA A 535 18.67 0.78 1.97
CA ALA A 535 18.61 2.09 1.32
C ALA A 535 19.09 3.25 2.19
N PRO A 536 18.78 3.31 3.52
CA PRO A 536 19.12 4.45 4.38
C PRO A 536 20.61 4.67 4.67
N ALA A 537 21.53 4.13 3.94
CA ALA A 537 22.98 4.33 4.14
C ALA A 537 23.50 4.00 5.55
N THR A 538 22.70 3.29 6.33
CA THR A 538 23.06 2.62 7.58
C THR A 538 22.79 1.15 7.40
N LEU A 539 23.49 0.27 8.13
CA LEU A 539 23.11 -1.13 8.09
C LEU A 539 21.86 -1.33 8.96
N PRO A 540 20.82 -1.99 8.44
CA PRO A 540 19.69 -2.41 9.26
C PRO A 540 20.16 -3.47 10.27
N ASN A 541 19.41 -3.67 11.33
CA ASN A 541 19.57 -4.87 12.15
C ASN A 541 19.20 -6.09 11.29
N THR A 542 20.17 -6.98 11.07
CA THR A 542 20.02 -8.16 10.20
C THR A 542 19.55 -9.40 10.95
N ASP A 543 19.20 -9.29 12.23
CA ASP A 543 18.58 -10.37 12.97
C ASP A 543 17.22 -10.76 12.33
N LYS A 544 16.82 -11.99 12.59
CA LYS A 544 15.54 -12.49 12.06
C LYS A 544 14.35 -11.67 12.54
N ILE A 545 13.42 -11.45 11.64
CA ILE A 545 12.09 -10.89 11.90
C ILE A 545 11.15 -12.07 12.14
N SER A 546 10.53 -12.14 13.32
CA SER A 546 9.59 -13.21 13.66
C SER A 546 8.18 -12.65 13.81
N VAL A 547 7.20 -13.31 13.19
CA VAL A 547 5.79 -12.91 13.23
C VAL A 547 4.92 -14.10 13.61
N PRO A 548 4.70 -14.34 14.92
CA PRO A 548 3.65 -15.24 15.39
C PRO A 548 2.29 -14.55 15.26
N LEU A 549 1.33 -15.23 14.67
CA LEU A 549 -0.10 -14.88 14.62
C LEU A 549 -0.90 -16.07 15.09
N GLY A 550 -1.70 -15.92 16.14
CA GLY A 550 -2.64 -16.93 16.62
C GLY A 550 -4.05 -16.37 16.74
N ARG A 551 -5.05 -17.13 16.33
CA ARG A 551 -6.46 -16.79 16.47
C ARG A 551 -7.24 -17.99 16.93
N ALA A 552 -8.23 -17.78 17.80
CA ALA A 552 -9.14 -18.83 18.25
C ALA A 552 -10.50 -18.26 18.63
N GLY A 553 -11.56 -19.00 18.37
CA GLY A 553 -12.90 -18.58 18.71
C GLY A 553 -13.98 -19.51 18.21
N ILE A 554 -15.14 -18.94 17.97
CA ILE A 554 -16.36 -19.64 17.61
C ILE A 554 -16.87 -19.21 16.25
N TYR A 555 -17.65 -20.08 15.62
CA TYR A 555 -18.46 -19.72 14.46
C TYR A 555 -19.88 -20.24 14.65
N TYR A 556 -20.82 -19.52 14.02
CA TYR A 556 -22.21 -19.92 13.89
C TYR A 556 -22.65 -19.71 12.43
N ASN A 557 -23.33 -20.70 11.88
CA ASN A 557 -23.80 -20.65 10.49
C ASN A 557 -25.16 -21.33 10.33
N ASN A 558 -26.12 -20.60 9.78
CA ASN A 558 -27.40 -21.14 9.37
C ASN A 558 -27.85 -20.55 8.01
N SER A 559 -29.11 -20.71 7.63
CA SER A 559 -29.61 -20.26 6.33
C SER A 559 -29.65 -18.75 6.13
N TRP A 560 -29.61 -17.94 7.19
CA TRP A 560 -29.72 -16.48 7.11
C TRP A 560 -28.57 -15.71 7.81
N LEU A 561 -27.80 -16.37 8.66
CA LEU A 561 -26.70 -15.75 9.42
C LEU A 561 -25.44 -16.63 9.37
N SER A 562 -24.35 -16.02 8.98
CA SER A 562 -22.97 -16.53 9.15
C SER A 562 -22.22 -15.60 10.06
N LEU A 563 -21.66 -16.11 11.17
CA LEU A 563 -20.94 -15.33 12.17
C LEU A 563 -19.66 -16.05 12.58
N THR A 564 -18.58 -15.29 12.72
CA THR A 564 -17.30 -15.73 13.30
C THR A 564 -16.84 -14.72 14.33
N SER A 565 -16.38 -15.19 15.49
CA SER A 565 -15.85 -14.32 16.54
C SER A 565 -14.55 -14.92 17.06
N LEU A 566 -13.44 -14.19 16.89
CA LEU A 566 -12.09 -14.64 17.13
C LEU A 566 -11.35 -13.70 18.08
N PHE A 567 -10.71 -14.25 19.06
CA PHE A 567 -9.63 -13.62 19.79
C PHE A 567 -8.32 -13.82 19.02
N SER A 568 -7.47 -12.79 18.96
CA SER A 568 -6.24 -12.80 18.17
C SER A 568 -5.04 -12.26 18.96
N TYR A 569 -3.90 -12.80 18.62
CA TYR A 569 -2.59 -12.31 19.04
C TYR A 569 -1.68 -12.25 17.83
N ILE A 570 -1.04 -11.10 17.58
CA ILE A 570 0.03 -10.97 16.60
C ILE A 570 1.19 -10.16 17.18
N SER A 571 2.40 -10.53 16.81
CA SER A 571 3.60 -9.80 17.18
C SER A 571 4.54 -9.74 15.97
N LYS A 572 5.38 -8.72 15.91
CA LYS A 572 6.46 -8.62 14.94
C LYS A 572 7.70 -8.07 15.63
N THR A 573 8.78 -8.83 15.55
CA THR A 573 10.06 -8.45 16.13
C THR A 573 10.97 -7.81 15.09
N ASN A 574 11.96 -7.05 15.54
CA ASN A 574 13.01 -6.48 14.71
C ASN A 574 12.48 -5.66 13.52
N ASN A 575 11.49 -4.80 13.75
CA ASN A 575 11.06 -3.84 12.74
C ASN A 575 12.16 -2.78 12.56
N ASN A 576 12.80 -2.76 11.40
CA ASN A 576 13.77 -1.73 11.08
C ASN A 576 13.08 -0.44 10.63
N SER A 577 13.47 0.69 11.18
CA SER A 577 12.97 2.01 10.84
C SER A 577 14.03 3.08 11.01
N THR A 578 13.79 4.24 10.43
CA THR A 578 14.64 5.44 10.65
C THR A 578 13.70 6.61 10.92
N LEU A 579 13.83 7.21 12.09
CA LEU A 579 13.11 8.42 12.45
C LEU A 579 13.92 9.65 12.03
N ASN A 580 13.25 10.69 11.55
CA ASN A 580 13.86 11.99 11.32
C ASN A 580 13.52 12.91 12.50
N LEU A 581 14.42 12.97 13.48
CA LEU A 581 14.24 13.77 14.68
C LEU A 581 14.64 15.23 14.41
N GLN A 582 13.77 16.16 14.75
CA GLN A 582 13.98 17.60 14.55
C GLN A 582 14.18 18.31 15.88
N HIS A 583 15.24 19.14 15.95
CA HIS A 583 15.49 20.07 17.04
C HIS A 583 15.88 21.45 16.46
N GLY A 584 15.04 22.46 16.68
CA GLY A 584 15.16 23.73 15.99
C GLY A 584 15.06 23.55 14.47
N SER A 585 16.03 24.03 13.75
CA SER A 585 16.16 23.85 12.29
C SER A 585 16.95 22.59 11.88
N GLU A 586 17.55 21.89 12.83
CA GLU A 586 18.36 20.71 12.56
C GLU A 586 17.53 19.43 12.55
N ILE A 587 17.78 18.56 11.56
CA ILE A 587 17.15 17.26 11.42
C ILE A 587 18.22 16.18 11.43
N LYS A 588 18.04 15.17 12.27
CA LYS A 588 18.93 14.00 12.31
C LYS A 588 18.16 12.71 12.17
N ALA A 589 18.71 11.81 11.36
CA ALA A 589 18.20 10.45 11.22
C ALA A 589 18.59 9.60 12.42
N ALA A 590 17.62 8.92 13.02
CA ALA A 590 17.77 7.99 14.13
C ALA A 590 17.33 6.59 13.69
N PRO A 591 18.24 5.72 13.21
CA PRO A 591 17.90 4.35 12.90
C PRO A 591 17.63 3.57 14.19
N LEU A 592 16.62 2.67 14.12
CA LEU A 592 16.28 1.79 15.23
C LEU A 592 15.66 0.49 14.73
N ALA A 593 15.73 -0.53 15.59
CA ALA A 593 14.96 -1.75 15.45
C ALA A 593 14.04 -1.88 16.67
N TYR A 594 12.76 -2.17 16.44
CA TYR A 594 11.74 -2.22 17.49
C TYR A 594 10.80 -3.40 17.31
N ASP A 595 10.10 -3.76 18.38
CA ASP A 595 9.15 -4.85 18.40
C ASP A 595 7.73 -4.32 18.63
N ILE A 596 6.73 -5.03 18.09
CA ILE A 596 5.30 -4.73 18.26
C ILE A 596 4.58 -5.98 18.74
N GLN A 597 3.55 -5.77 19.57
CA GLN A 597 2.63 -6.80 20.01
C GLN A 597 1.20 -6.25 19.98
N THR A 598 0.28 -7.04 19.44
CA THR A 598 -1.14 -6.68 19.35
C THR A 598 -2.00 -7.82 19.83
N TRP A 599 -2.89 -7.53 20.77
CA TRP A 599 -4.01 -8.37 21.18
C TRP A 599 -5.27 -7.83 20.51
N GLY A 600 -6.12 -8.71 20.06
CA GLY A 600 -7.32 -8.29 19.36
C GLY A 600 -8.50 -9.23 19.52
N TRP A 601 -9.66 -8.73 19.15
CA TRP A 601 -10.90 -9.47 19.04
C TRP A 601 -11.62 -8.99 17.77
N THR A 602 -11.97 -9.92 16.88
CA THR A 602 -12.71 -9.61 15.66
C THR A 602 -13.97 -10.45 15.60
N THR A 603 -15.11 -9.79 15.35
CA THR A 603 -16.38 -10.44 15.03
C THR A 603 -16.78 -10.03 13.63
N ASP A 604 -16.99 -11.00 12.77
CA ASP A 604 -17.40 -10.86 11.38
C ASP A 604 -18.73 -11.59 11.19
N ALA A 605 -19.75 -10.92 10.67
CA ALA A 605 -21.08 -11.50 10.46
C ALA A 605 -21.68 -11.06 9.13
N VAL A 606 -22.27 -11.99 8.42
CA VAL A 606 -23.07 -11.74 7.23
C VAL A 606 -24.47 -12.28 7.44
N ALA A 607 -25.47 -11.45 7.21
CA ALA A 607 -26.87 -11.79 7.39
C ALA A 607 -27.70 -11.54 6.12
N HIS A 608 -28.63 -12.45 5.86
CA HIS A 608 -29.63 -12.39 4.78
C HIS A 608 -31.03 -12.54 5.40
N PRO A 609 -31.52 -11.58 6.22
CA PRO A 609 -32.72 -11.76 7.03
C PRO A 609 -34.01 -11.89 6.21
N PHE A 610 -34.03 -11.32 5.01
CA PHE A 610 -35.13 -11.44 4.07
C PHE A 610 -34.62 -11.29 2.62
N LYS A 611 -35.46 -11.66 1.67
CA LYS A 611 -35.11 -11.70 0.24
C LYS A 611 -34.66 -10.33 -0.27
N GLY A 612 -33.47 -10.30 -0.86
CA GLY A 612 -32.89 -9.13 -1.50
C GLY A 612 -32.12 -8.20 -0.55
N PHE A 613 -32.14 -8.45 0.77
CA PHE A 613 -31.38 -7.68 1.73
C PHE A 613 -30.16 -8.49 2.22
N ASP A 614 -28.98 -7.90 2.11
CA ASP A 614 -27.73 -8.42 2.60
C ASP A 614 -27.11 -7.41 3.58
N PHE A 615 -26.55 -7.90 4.68
CA PHE A 615 -25.90 -7.07 5.68
C PHE A 615 -24.59 -7.72 6.13
N HIS A 616 -23.49 -7.00 5.95
CA HIS A 616 -22.20 -7.38 6.52
C HIS A 616 -21.88 -6.48 7.70
N PHE A 617 -21.40 -7.10 8.77
CA PHE A 617 -20.95 -6.45 10.00
C PHE A 617 -19.56 -6.94 10.35
N LEU A 618 -18.61 -6.03 10.52
CA LEU A 618 -17.28 -6.32 11.05
C LEU A 618 -17.03 -5.42 12.27
N PHE A 619 -16.62 -6.02 13.36
CA PHE A 619 -16.13 -5.33 14.54
C PHE A 619 -14.74 -5.85 14.87
N THR A 620 -13.77 -4.95 15.05
CA THR A 620 -12.42 -5.29 15.52
C THR A 620 -12.06 -4.38 16.69
N TYR A 621 -11.70 -4.98 17.80
CA TYR A 621 -10.95 -4.33 18.88
C TYR A 621 -9.53 -4.84 18.84
N GLN A 622 -8.55 -3.95 18.91
CA GLN A 622 -7.12 -4.29 18.91
C GLN A 622 -6.33 -3.34 19.79
N LYS A 623 -5.30 -3.86 20.45
CA LYS A 623 -4.39 -3.05 21.27
C LYS A 623 -2.95 -3.26 20.79
N PRO A 624 -2.51 -2.50 19.77
CA PRO A 624 -1.15 -2.55 19.27
C PRO A 624 -0.21 -1.75 20.19
N THR A 625 0.86 -2.36 20.69
CA THR A 625 1.81 -1.71 21.60
C THR A 625 3.25 -1.92 21.16
N TYR A 626 4.07 -0.89 21.26
CA TYR A 626 5.52 -1.01 21.13
C TYR A 626 6.07 -1.79 22.32
N LYS A 627 6.94 -2.77 22.06
CA LYS A 627 7.57 -3.59 23.09
C LYS A 627 9.02 -3.24 23.33
N LYS A 628 9.69 -2.71 22.33
CA LYS A 628 11.10 -2.43 22.37
C LYS A 628 11.34 -1.27 21.41
N PHE A 629 11.16 -0.06 21.91
CA PHE A 629 11.23 1.13 21.08
C PHE A 629 12.03 2.23 21.80
N GLU A 630 13.35 2.23 21.59
CA GLU A 630 14.24 3.21 22.17
C GLU A 630 15.27 3.69 21.13
N THR A 631 15.47 4.98 21.05
CA THR A 631 16.54 5.59 20.23
C THR A 631 16.95 6.95 20.78
N SER A 632 18.13 7.43 20.41
CA SER A 632 18.59 8.78 20.74
C SER A 632 19.55 9.32 19.68
N VAL A 633 19.55 10.63 19.51
CA VAL A 633 20.54 11.35 18.69
C VAL A 633 21.03 12.57 19.44
N THR A 634 22.28 12.96 19.22
CA THR A 634 22.85 14.20 19.74
C THR A 634 22.89 15.23 18.62
N PHE A 635 22.30 16.39 18.83
CA PHE A 635 22.28 17.53 17.92
C PHE A 635 23.60 18.34 18.04
N ASN A 636 23.82 19.25 17.09
CA ASN A 636 25.11 20.00 17.02
C ASN A 636 25.28 20.98 18.18
N ASP A 637 24.20 21.44 18.78
CA ASP A 637 24.20 22.28 19.98
C ASP A 637 24.40 21.50 21.30
N GLY A 638 24.57 20.15 21.19
CA GLY A 638 24.75 19.26 22.35
C GLY A 638 23.42 18.74 22.92
N TYR A 639 22.27 19.17 22.42
CA TYR A 639 20.97 18.62 22.84
C TYR A 639 20.88 17.13 22.48
N VAL A 640 20.39 16.31 23.41
CA VAL A 640 20.19 14.88 23.20
C VAL A 640 18.70 14.60 23.11
N GLY A 641 18.22 14.38 21.86
CA GLY A 641 16.86 13.92 21.60
C GLY A 641 16.76 12.44 21.93
N LYS A 642 15.96 12.07 22.95
CA LYS A 642 15.71 10.69 23.36
C LYS A 642 14.26 10.35 23.13
N ILE A 643 14.01 9.15 22.62
CA ILE A 643 12.69 8.55 22.48
C ILE A 643 12.70 7.21 23.20
N ASN A 644 11.74 7.01 24.09
CA ASN A 644 11.38 5.71 24.63
C ASN A 644 9.84 5.58 24.55
N ALA A 645 9.39 4.86 23.52
CA ALA A 645 7.98 4.62 23.27
C ALA A 645 7.55 3.21 23.70
N THR A 646 8.40 2.47 24.41
CA THR A 646 8.06 1.13 24.90
C THR A 646 6.82 1.18 25.79
N GLY A 647 5.79 0.40 25.46
CA GLY A 647 4.49 0.37 26.14
C GLY A 647 3.44 1.32 25.55
N ASN A 648 3.83 2.29 24.69
CA ASN A 648 2.89 3.16 24.00
C ASN A 648 2.08 2.39 22.95
N ILE A 649 0.90 2.91 22.63
CA ILE A 649 0.08 2.47 21.50
C ILE A 649 0.81 2.81 20.20
N VAL A 650 0.80 1.89 19.25
CA VAL A 650 1.42 2.11 17.95
C VAL A 650 0.67 3.24 17.22
N ALA A 651 1.42 4.23 16.76
CA ALA A 651 0.87 5.37 16.04
C ALA A 651 0.12 4.93 14.77
N GLU A 652 -0.89 5.70 14.40
CA GLU A 652 -1.74 5.53 13.20
C GLU A 652 -2.62 4.26 13.17
N ILE A 653 -2.55 3.38 14.16
CA ILE A 653 -3.40 2.18 14.24
C ILE A 653 -4.57 2.44 15.19
N PRO A 654 -5.83 2.41 14.73
CA PRO A 654 -6.99 2.57 15.59
C PRO A 654 -7.22 1.33 16.45
N GLU A 655 -7.68 1.52 17.68
CA GLU A 655 -7.99 0.39 18.58
C GLU A 655 -9.36 -0.23 18.26
N ILE A 656 -10.30 0.54 17.69
CA ILE A 656 -11.64 0.06 17.31
C ILE A 656 -11.89 0.35 15.84
N LEU A 657 -12.33 -0.68 15.13
CA LEU A 657 -12.80 -0.64 13.76
C LEU A 657 -14.20 -1.24 13.70
N ILE A 658 -15.13 -0.55 13.02
CA ILE A 658 -16.49 -1.07 12.79
C ILE A 658 -16.79 -0.91 11.30
N GLU A 659 -17.30 -1.95 10.65
CA GLU A 659 -17.82 -1.87 9.29
C GLU A 659 -19.27 -2.33 9.26
N LEU A 660 -20.10 -1.58 8.55
CA LEU A 660 -21.52 -1.85 8.35
C LEU A 660 -21.82 -1.70 6.86
N ASP A 661 -22.11 -2.79 6.18
CA ASP A 661 -22.32 -2.82 4.74
C ASP A 661 -23.72 -3.36 4.39
N PRO A 662 -24.81 -2.60 4.60
CA PRO A 662 -26.13 -3.00 4.13
C PRO A 662 -26.28 -2.83 2.62
N SER A 663 -26.95 -3.77 1.98
CA SER A 663 -27.34 -3.66 0.58
C SER A 663 -28.72 -4.27 0.32
N TYR A 664 -29.42 -3.72 -0.67
CA TYR A 664 -30.77 -4.13 -0.99
C TYR A 664 -31.04 -4.16 -2.50
N MET A 665 -31.56 -5.28 -2.98
CA MET A 665 -32.06 -5.44 -4.35
C MET A 665 -33.47 -4.86 -4.44
N VAL A 666 -33.59 -3.59 -4.84
CA VAL A 666 -34.87 -2.90 -5.04
C VAL A 666 -35.69 -3.60 -6.13
N THR A 667 -35.04 -3.99 -7.19
CA THR A 667 -35.57 -4.85 -8.28
C THR A 667 -34.47 -5.89 -8.61
N LYS A 668 -34.78 -6.83 -9.51
CA LYS A 668 -33.76 -7.77 -10.01
C LYS A 668 -32.57 -7.11 -10.71
N ASP A 669 -32.75 -5.86 -11.15
CA ASP A 669 -31.77 -5.11 -11.96
C ASP A 669 -31.19 -3.89 -11.24
N ILE A 670 -31.74 -3.49 -10.07
CA ILE A 670 -31.31 -2.32 -9.31
C ILE A 670 -30.93 -2.72 -7.88
N LYS A 671 -29.68 -2.45 -7.52
CA LYS A 671 -29.13 -2.65 -6.18
C LYS A 671 -28.75 -1.32 -5.55
N LEU A 672 -29.21 -1.07 -4.35
CA LEU A 672 -28.75 -0.01 -3.46
C LEU A 672 -27.78 -0.61 -2.45
N TRP A 673 -26.73 0.13 -2.11
CA TRP A 673 -25.76 -0.30 -1.10
C TRP A 673 -25.13 0.89 -0.39
N THR A 674 -24.70 0.66 0.86
CA THR A 674 -23.87 1.61 1.60
C THR A 674 -22.75 0.85 2.33
N SER A 675 -21.72 1.56 2.72
CA SER A 675 -20.65 1.06 3.58
C SER A 675 -20.28 2.17 4.55
N PHE A 676 -20.30 1.86 5.83
CA PHE A 676 -19.86 2.74 6.92
C PHE A 676 -18.68 2.08 7.59
N ARG A 677 -17.55 2.78 7.68
CA ARG A 677 -16.34 2.31 8.34
C ARG A 677 -15.94 3.31 9.41
N TYR A 678 -16.04 2.90 10.66
CA TYR A 678 -15.58 3.70 11.78
C TYR A 678 -14.18 3.33 12.18
N PHE A 679 -13.34 4.32 12.36
CA PHE A 679 -12.00 4.22 12.93
C PHE A 679 -11.99 5.02 14.22
N SER A 680 -11.59 4.42 15.35
CA SER A 680 -11.43 5.14 16.60
C SER A 680 -10.26 6.12 16.55
N LYS A 681 -10.06 6.87 17.62
CA LYS A 681 -8.90 7.74 17.82
C LYS A 681 -7.60 7.03 17.44
N THR A 682 -6.70 7.75 16.72
CA THR A 682 -5.35 7.31 16.41
C THR A 682 -4.32 8.33 16.91
N TYR A 683 -3.19 7.86 17.44
CA TYR A 683 -2.09 8.74 17.77
C TYR A 683 -1.33 9.16 16.51
N ALA A 684 -0.96 10.44 16.44
CA ALA A 684 -0.27 11.04 15.30
C ALA A 684 1.26 11.14 15.51
N ASN A 685 1.76 10.67 16.65
CA ASN A 685 3.18 10.49 16.92
C ASN A 685 3.42 9.35 17.93
N ILE A 686 4.65 8.86 17.96
CA ILE A 686 5.09 7.70 18.77
C ILE A 686 5.06 7.97 20.29
N ASN A 687 5.13 9.23 20.72
CA ASN A 687 5.07 9.62 22.13
C ASN A 687 3.64 9.78 22.63
N GLU A 688 2.60 9.48 21.81
CA GLU A 688 1.18 9.68 22.12
C GLU A 688 0.84 11.12 22.52
N ALA A 689 1.62 12.10 22.08
CA ALA A 689 1.43 13.51 22.38
C ALA A 689 0.30 14.12 21.57
N TYR A 690 0.21 13.76 20.28
CA TYR A 690 -0.84 14.17 19.38
C TYR A 690 -1.73 12.99 18.99
N TYR A 691 -2.99 13.28 18.77
CA TYR A 691 -3.96 12.29 18.28
C TYR A 691 -5.04 12.97 17.45
N PHE A 692 -5.66 12.20 16.58
CA PHE A 692 -6.87 12.60 15.87
C PHE A 692 -8.07 11.81 16.39
N ASN A 693 -9.20 12.50 16.54
CA ASN A 693 -10.45 11.88 16.97
C ASN A 693 -10.92 10.85 15.94
N GLY A 694 -11.76 9.91 16.40
CA GLY A 694 -12.34 8.89 15.52
C GLY A 694 -13.17 9.51 14.39
N HIS A 695 -13.21 8.84 13.25
CA HIS A 695 -13.94 9.28 12.07
C HIS A 695 -14.62 8.13 11.36
N TRP A 696 -15.56 8.47 10.50
CA TRP A 696 -16.22 7.55 9.59
C TRP A 696 -15.72 7.74 8.15
N GLU A 697 -15.41 6.66 7.48
CA GLU A 697 -15.34 6.61 6.03
C GLU A 697 -16.67 6.06 5.52
N THR A 698 -17.32 6.77 4.61
CA THR A 698 -18.67 6.40 4.17
C THR A 698 -18.75 6.32 2.66
N PHE A 699 -19.40 5.26 2.19
CA PHE A 699 -19.65 5.02 0.78
C PHE A 699 -21.12 4.65 0.58
N GLY A 700 -21.70 5.07 -0.52
CA GLY A 700 -23.04 4.65 -0.89
C GLY A 700 -23.19 4.63 -2.41
N GLY A 701 -24.04 3.78 -2.93
CA GLY A 701 -24.17 3.71 -4.37
C GLY A 701 -25.40 2.99 -4.85
N VAL A 702 -25.61 3.15 -6.13
CA VAL A 702 -26.64 2.48 -6.92
C VAL A 702 -25.97 1.76 -8.08
N ASN A 703 -26.26 0.48 -8.23
CA ASN A 703 -25.86 -0.30 -9.40
C ASN A 703 -27.14 -0.67 -10.17
N TRP A 704 -27.17 -0.36 -11.45
CA TRP A 704 -28.28 -0.63 -12.35
C TRP A 704 -27.83 -1.45 -13.56
N GLN A 705 -28.35 -2.67 -13.69
CA GLN A 705 -28.21 -3.48 -14.90
C GLN A 705 -29.25 -3.02 -15.92
N ALA A 706 -28.95 -1.95 -16.69
CA ALA A 706 -29.87 -1.31 -17.62
C ALA A 706 -30.26 -2.23 -18.79
N SER A 707 -29.41 -3.18 -19.17
CA SER A 707 -29.68 -4.26 -20.11
C SER A 707 -28.75 -5.43 -19.86
N LYS A 708 -28.89 -6.54 -20.60
CA LYS A 708 -27.94 -7.68 -20.52
C LYS A 708 -26.50 -7.29 -20.82
N ARG A 709 -26.27 -6.16 -21.49
CA ARG A 709 -24.95 -5.70 -21.94
C ARG A 709 -24.47 -4.43 -21.24
N LEU A 710 -25.37 -3.63 -20.67
CA LEU A 710 -25.05 -2.32 -20.12
C LEU A 710 -25.33 -2.29 -18.62
N SER A 711 -24.31 -2.04 -17.83
CA SER A 711 -24.38 -1.75 -16.39
C SER A 711 -23.98 -0.30 -16.14
N LEU A 712 -24.74 0.39 -15.29
CA LEU A 712 -24.47 1.77 -14.86
C LEU A 712 -24.33 1.80 -13.35
N GLY A 713 -23.47 2.66 -12.85
CA GLY A 713 -23.27 2.84 -11.42
C GLY A 713 -23.09 4.31 -11.03
N CYS A 714 -23.53 4.63 -9.83
CA CYS A 714 -23.22 5.89 -9.17
C CYS A 714 -22.73 5.55 -7.76
N THR A 715 -21.57 6.06 -7.39
CA THR A 715 -20.98 5.88 -6.07
C THR A 715 -20.71 7.24 -5.45
N VAL A 716 -21.10 7.42 -4.20
CA VAL A 716 -20.76 8.60 -3.41
C VAL A 716 -19.75 8.18 -2.33
N VAL A 717 -18.57 8.79 -2.35
CA VAL A 717 -17.52 8.61 -1.34
C VAL A 717 -17.62 9.75 -0.34
N ASN A 718 -17.48 9.44 0.95
CA ASN A 718 -17.62 10.38 2.04
C ASN A 718 -18.97 11.13 2.00
N PHE A 719 -20.07 10.38 1.92
CA PHE A 719 -21.40 11.00 1.81
C PHE A 719 -21.85 11.76 3.07
N LEU A 720 -21.25 11.50 4.23
CA LEU A 720 -21.43 12.33 5.43
C LEU A 720 -20.65 13.65 5.36
N ASN A 721 -19.83 13.83 4.33
CA ASN A 721 -19.00 15.02 4.11
C ASN A 721 -18.14 15.37 5.35
N GLN A 722 -17.57 14.35 5.99
CA GLN A 722 -16.67 14.57 7.12
C GLN A 722 -15.36 15.18 6.64
N THR A 723 -14.94 16.22 7.32
CA THR A 723 -13.62 16.84 7.13
C THR A 723 -12.75 16.52 8.33
N GLY A 724 -11.45 16.36 8.12
CA GLY A 724 -10.52 16.07 9.21
C GLY A 724 -9.11 15.76 8.72
N ALA A 725 -8.21 15.67 9.67
CA ALA A 725 -6.84 15.20 9.43
C ALA A 725 -6.66 13.78 9.95
N LYS A 726 -5.68 13.08 9.40
CA LYS A 726 -5.28 11.73 9.78
C LYS A 726 -3.77 11.53 9.57
N GLY A 727 -3.27 10.37 9.99
CA GLY A 727 -1.86 10.00 9.83
C GLY A 727 -0.96 10.63 10.89
N SER A 728 0.32 10.73 10.59
CA SER A 728 1.33 11.31 11.48
C SER A 728 1.50 12.82 11.27
N ILE A 729 2.00 13.49 12.29
CA ILE A 729 2.43 14.90 12.26
C ILE A 729 3.96 14.91 12.21
N ALA A 730 4.53 15.27 11.06
CA ALA A 730 5.96 15.31 10.88
C ALA A 730 6.62 16.42 11.74
N GLY A 731 7.81 16.14 12.24
CA GLY A 731 8.55 17.05 13.13
C GLY A 731 8.07 17.04 14.59
N ALA A 732 7.10 16.16 14.92
CA ALA A 732 6.53 16.04 16.26
C ALA A 732 7.09 14.86 17.08
N GLU A 733 8.10 14.16 16.58
CA GLU A 733 8.61 12.92 17.17
C GLU A 733 9.20 13.12 18.57
N LEU A 734 9.82 14.27 18.84
CA LEU A 734 10.38 14.60 20.14
C LEU A 734 9.38 15.24 21.12
N ILE A 735 8.22 15.66 20.66
CA ILE A 735 7.21 16.29 21.51
C ILE A 735 6.63 15.27 22.48
N THR A 736 6.67 15.59 23.77
CA THR A 736 6.16 14.75 24.85
C THR A 736 4.67 15.03 25.13
N LYS A 737 4.00 14.11 25.83
CA LYS A 737 2.61 14.29 26.29
C LYS A 737 2.43 15.55 27.15
N ASP A 738 3.41 15.90 27.97
CA ASP A 738 3.31 17.05 28.85
C ASP A 738 3.44 18.38 28.09
N GLU A 739 4.33 18.46 27.14
CA GLU A 739 4.46 19.60 26.23
C GLU A 739 3.19 19.80 25.40
N ALA A 740 2.63 18.69 24.87
CA ALA A 740 1.43 18.74 24.03
C ALA A 740 0.18 19.26 24.78
N LYS A 741 0.08 19.15 26.11
CA LYS A 741 -1.03 19.69 26.90
C LYS A 741 -1.19 21.22 26.76
N ASN A 742 -0.09 21.91 26.49
CA ASN A 742 -0.06 23.36 26.32
C ASN A 742 -0.27 23.80 24.86
N ILE A 743 -0.27 22.86 23.92
CA ILE A 743 -0.43 23.12 22.49
C ILE A 743 -1.91 23.20 22.15
N LYS A 744 -2.38 24.43 21.88
CA LYS A 744 -3.77 24.69 21.49
C LYS A 744 -3.82 25.67 20.31
N ASN A 745 -4.72 25.38 19.38
CA ASN A 745 -4.94 26.18 18.17
C ASN A 745 -3.66 26.42 17.36
N GLN A 746 -2.79 25.41 17.31
CA GLN A 746 -1.54 25.48 16.56
C GLN A 746 -1.76 25.08 15.10
N ILE A 747 -1.13 25.82 14.19
CA ILE A 747 -1.08 25.46 12.78
C ILE A 747 -0.14 24.30 12.60
N MET A 748 -0.64 23.23 11.98
CA MET A 748 0.11 22.01 11.67
C MET A 748 -0.19 21.58 10.24
N THR A 749 0.59 20.63 9.72
CA THR A 749 0.34 19.98 8.44
C THR A 749 0.26 18.47 8.62
N GLY A 750 -0.62 17.84 7.88
CA GLY A 750 -0.79 16.38 7.87
C GLY A 750 -1.70 15.94 6.74
N SER A 751 -1.94 14.63 6.67
CA SER A 751 -2.88 14.03 5.74
C SER A 751 -4.32 14.36 6.14
N TYR A 752 -5.24 14.28 5.18
CA TYR A 752 -6.64 14.64 5.37
C TYR A 752 -7.58 13.54 4.87
N LEU A 753 -8.84 13.61 5.28
CA LEU A 753 -9.88 12.72 4.77
C LEU A 753 -10.24 13.14 3.32
N ARG A 754 -10.48 12.17 2.45
CA ARG A 754 -10.95 12.43 1.09
C ARG A 754 -12.26 13.21 1.14
N PRO A 755 -12.42 14.30 0.36
CA PRO A 755 -13.64 15.09 0.36
C PRO A 755 -14.82 14.32 -0.26
N PHE A 756 -16.05 14.80 -0.03
CA PHE A 756 -17.24 14.29 -0.71
C PHE A 756 -16.99 14.17 -2.22
N THR A 757 -17.18 12.96 -2.75
CA THR A 757 -16.91 12.67 -4.16
C THR A 757 -18.07 11.87 -4.77
N VAL A 758 -18.59 12.30 -5.91
CA VAL A 758 -19.57 11.56 -6.70
C VAL A 758 -18.86 10.96 -7.92
N GLU A 759 -18.97 9.64 -8.05
CA GLU A 759 -18.37 8.87 -9.14
C GLU A 759 -19.45 8.20 -9.98
N PHE A 760 -19.31 8.21 -11.29
CA PHE A 760 -20.17 7.54 -12.25
C PHE A 760 -19.39 6.47 -12.99
N THR A 761 -20.00 5.31 -13.16
CA THR A 761 -19.43 4.19 -13.90
C THR A 761 -20.40 3.68 -14.95
N ALA A 762 -19.86 3.26 -16.08
CA ALA A 762 -20.59 2.55 -17.13
C ALA A 762 -19.75 1.36 -17.60
N SER A 763 -20.39 0.20 -17.78
CA SER A 763 -19.74 -1.00 -18.31
C SER A 763 -20.59 -1.58 -19.42
N LEU A 764 -20.01 -1.69 -20.60
CA LEU A 764 -20.64 -2.26 -21.80
C LEU A 764 -19.95 -3.57 -22.18
N LYS A 765 -20.73 -4.66 -22.25
CA LYS A 765 -20.28 -5.97 -22.75
C LYS A 765 -20.83 -6.20 -24.17
N PHE A 766 -20.02 -6.74 -25.08
CA PHE A 766 -20.41 -6.99 -26.47
C PHE A 766 -19.78 -8.26 -27.02
#